data_4efa8d82fb9a814c8bdae7ea4b67c0f9
#
_entry.id   4efa8d82fb9a814c8bdae7ea4b67c0f9
#
_cell.length_a   1.000
_cell.length_b   1.000
_cell.length_c   1.000
_cell.angle_alpha   90.00
_cell.angle_beta   90.00
_cell.angle_gamma   90.00
#
_symmetry.space_group_name_H-M   'P 1'
#
loop_
_entity.id
_entity.type
_entity.pdbx_description
1 polymer ?
#
loop_
_entity_poly.entity_id
_entity_poly.type
_entity_poly.pdbx_seq_one_letter_code
_entity_poly.pdbx_strand_id
1 'polypeptide(L)'
;MNYKRTVSGILLASSILAFTNILPFTANIKFNSTASAQTKESNNNQLFYIYKGQRVPLTEQKDAVAVEFKALPKTRSRSVNPLYLQLEQDLQTGTRTRGGNSQVQVKPLGENYAVVTLASSNGNTDAIRNKIQNQSYVKTSLPVLSRASQQDTIILSNEIIVNFQPDMKENEKVSILKQNNLEIVRSLRFFPNIYIVKSTDASGTAVLNVANQLNQVKGVNSAAPNFLQSVANSIDMGDNKKSLNIESIDKQDTKNPQTIAQNANNSTTNYLGLQWHLNSVPLKQCIQQEIDSFDSLQNCLQQQTAKNKQSKSTSSRTDLRVTEAWQNSNGGKGVVVAVIDSLIQWNHPDLQNSLYKVSAADKCPGEEYGWDFSEPSNSNQPCEIGDSDTRMSPLELNILRRKLHDTFKLSDKELIERYLTPTIKQRITSPVSEKELAEYLRQMIRSDVGGEFHGTLVSGVIAAKPQNSQGISGVAPNAKILPVRVFGLNGSIFTSSYIEAVGYAAHRGADVINLSLGGYLPTDVEEFAFSQILQQNPKLVVVASSGNENYASVAYPSGYDGVLSVGASNLNGDRAFYSNYGKGLGVVAPGGDFSTSVGIFGGIPTTGGTWMDTFWQGLAFPNSRWSNVIDFKGQYWWMQGTSFSSPAVAGVVALMKGEDKGKLNRVELIDILKSTASYEDLNITKEEQQRYRTLVSEGVIPSTVTDKQLFFGSGLINASAAVRAVKK
;
A
#
# COMPACT_ATOMS: atom_id res chain seq x y z
N MET A 1 42.81 44.07 -3.98
CA MET A 1 43.38 43.09 -3.05
C MET A 1 42.51 41.85 -3.11
N ASN A 2 43.02 40.82 -3.79
CA ASN A 2 42.35 39.55 -4.06
C ASN A 2 42.42 38.63 -2.84
N TYR A 3 41.27 38.12 -2.40
CA TYR A 3 41.22 36.93 -1.57
C TYR A 3 40.58 35.80 -2.35
N LYS A 4 41.44 34.92 -2.89
CA LYS A 4 41.04 33.60 -3.35
C LYS A 4 40.81 32.72 -2.13
N ARG A 5 39.59 32.22 -1.93
CA ARG A 5 39.32 31.08 -1.05
C ARG A 5 39.42 29.80 -1.86
N THR A 6 40.44 29.05 -1.56
CA THR A 6 40.64 27.68 -2.01
C THR A 6 39.59 26.77 -1.38
N VAL A 7 38.76 26.18 -2.20
CA VAL A 7 37.90 25.07 -1.80
C VAL A 7 38.71 23.80 -1.95
N SER A 8 39.11 23.22 -0.84
CA SER A 8 39.70 21.87 -0.81
C SER A 8 38.62 20.85 -1.12
N GLY A 9 38.63 20.33 -2.34
CA GLY A 9 37.84 19.17 -2.72
C GLY A 9 38.40 17.92 -2.03
N ILE A 10 37.66 17.39 -1.07
CA ILE A 10 37.84 16.02 -0.62
C ILE A 10 37.14 15.12 -1.63
N LEU A 11 37.92 14.54 -2.54
CA LEU A 11 37.54 13.40 -3.34
C LEU A 11 37.37 12.22 -2.38
N LEU A 12 36.16 11.94 -1.95
CA LEU A 12 35.78 10.63 -1.45
C LEU A 12 35.58 9.73 -2.67
N ALA A 13 36.64 8.94 -2.95
CA ALA A 13 36.54 7.78 -3.80
C ALA A 13 35.53 6.82 -3.15
N SER A 14 34.27 6.92 -3.56
CA SER A 14 33.26 5.93 -3.26
C SER A 14 33.69 4.64 -3.95
N SER A 15 34.06 3.66 -3.15
CA SER A 15 34.27 2.27 -3.51
C SER A 15 33.05 1.69 -4.22
N ILE A 16 33.05 1.77 -5.55
CA ILE A 16 32.14 1.08 -6.49
C ILE A 16 32.49 -0.44 -6.52
N LEU A 17 32.84 -1.04 -5.41
CA LEU A 17 33.28 -2.44 -5.34
C LEU A 17 32.47 -3.32 -4.39
N ALA A 18 31.25 -2.92 -4.00
CA ALA A 18 30.38 -3.75 -3.18
C ALA A 18 29.10 -4.23 -3.90
N PHE A 19 28.96 -3.99 -5.20
CA PHE A 19 27.79 -4.41 -5.98
C PHE A 19 28.04 -5.54 -6.99
N THR A 20 29.19 -6.20 -6.95
CA THR A 20 29.52 -7.26 -7.90
C THR A 20 29.24 -8.67 -7.39
N ASN A 21 28.59 -8.85 -6.26
CA ASN A 21 28.17 -10.17 -5.76
C ASN A 21 26.64 -10.31 -5.53
N ILE A 22 25.82 -9.47 -6.15
CA ILE A 22 24.45 -9.82 -6.42
C ILE A 22 24.50 -10.62 -7.72
N LEU A 23 24.59 -11.95 -7.59
CA LEU A 23 24.22 -12.84 -8.67
C LEU A 23 22.92 -12.32 -9.28
N PRO A 24 22.83 -12.14 -10.62
CA PRO A 24 21.57 -11.82 -11.25
C PRO A 24 20.66 -13.00 -10.96
N PHE A 25 19.77 -12.84 -9.99
CA PHE A 25 18.65 -13.75 -9.79
C PHE A 25 17.74 -13.53 -11.00
N THR A 26 18.10 -14.13 -12.12
CA THR A 26 17.14 -14.44 -13.18
C THR A 26 16.14 -15.43 -12.56
N ALA A 27 15.09 -14.88 -11.97
CA ALA A 27 13.89 -15.67 -11.78
C ALA A 27 13.42 -16.05 -13.18
N ASN A 28 13.95 -17.17 -13.68
CA ASN A 28 13.47 -17.85 -14.87
C ASN A 28 12.07 -18.41 -14.58
N ILE A 29 11.09 -17.54 -14.45
CA ILE A 29 9.70 -17.90 -14.68
C ILE A 29 9.55 -17.93 -16.19
N LYS A 30 10.07 -19.00 -16.81
CA LYS A 30 9.78 -19.31 -18.19
C LYS A 30 8.34 -19.81 -18.27
N PHE A 31 7.45 -18.92 -18.66
CA PHE A 31 6.17 -19.32 -19.22
C PHE A 31 6.42 -19.83 -20.65
N ASN A 32 6.93 -21.03 -20.80
CA ASN A 32 6.94 -21.73 -22.08
C ASN A 32 5.76 -22.71 -22.08
N SER A 33 4.75 -22.39 -22.87
CA SER A 33 3.82 -23.37 -23.40
C SER A 33 4.57 -24.25 -24.39
N THR A 34 4.95 -25.41 -24.00
CA THR A 34 5.27 -26.68 -24.68
C THR A 34 6.50 -27.29 -24.03
N ALA A 35 6.28 -28.39 -23.37
CA ALA A 35 7.15 -29.53 -23.58
C ALA A 35 7.30 -30.45 -22.38
N SER A 36 7.22 -31.61 -22.67
CA SER A 36 7.55 -32.86 -22.03
C SER A 36 8.54 -32.80 -20.86
N ALA A 37 8.08 -33.38 -19.77
CA ALA A 37 8.78 -33.62 -18.53
C ALA A 37 10.02 -34.51 -18.73
N GLN A 38 11.13 -34.09 -18.14
CA GLN A 38 12.06 -34.98 -17.50
C GLN A 38 12.19 -34.57 -16.03
N THR A 39 11.57 -35.37 -15.19
CA THR A 39 11.64 -35.31 -13.73
C THR A 39 13.03 -35.71 -13.28
N LYS A 40 13.80 -34.74 -12.79
CA LYS A 40 14.86 -35.02 -11.80
C LYS A 40 14.21 -34.90 -10.43
N GLU A 41 14.22 -35.95 -9.66
CA GLU A 41 13.86 -35.98 -8.24
C GLU A 41 14.63 -34.89 -7.50
N SER A 42 13.90 -33.89 -7.01
CA SER A 42 14.41 -32.88 -6.12
C SER A 42 13.68 -32.94 -4.79
N ASN A 43 14.45 -33.04 -3.74
CA ASN A 43 14.14 -32.97 -2.31
C ASN A 43 12.65 -32.78 -1.95
N ASN A 44 12.09 -33.82 -1.34
CA ASN A 44 10.68 -33.98 -0.95
C ASN A 44 10.18 -33.02 0.16
N ASN A 45 10.92 -31.94 0.53
CA ASN A 45 10.62 -31.07 1.67
C ASN A 45 10.38 -29.59 1.32
N GLN A 46 10.25 -29.24 0.04
CA GLN A 46 10.02 -27.84 -0.32
C GLN A 46 8.53 -27.48 -0.14
N LEU A 47 8.25 -26.47 0.71
CA LEU A 47 6.91 -25.91 0.87
C LEU A 47 6.53 -25.13 -0.41
N PHE A 48 5.29 -25.34 -0.88
CA PHE A 48 4.75 -24.64 -2.06
C PHE A 48 3.23 -24.66 -2.06
N TYR A 49 2.64 -23.71 -2.78
CA TYR A 49 1.25 -23.81 -3.23
C TYR A 49 1.19 -23.82 -4.76
N ILE A 50 0.02 -24.09 -5.34
CA ILE A 50 -0.17 -24.17 -6.79
C ILE A 50 -0.89 -22.91 -7.27
N TYR A 51 -0.35 -22.28 -8.35
CA TYR A 51 -0.99 -21.23 -9.10
C TYR A 51 -0.81 -21.49 -10.60
N LYS A 52 -1.91 -21.51 -11.38
CA LYS A 52 -1.91 -21.87 -12.82
C LYS A 52 -1.15 -23.16 -13.12
N GLY A 53 -1.33 -24.16 -12.26
CA GLY A 53 -0.65 -25.47 -12.37
C GLY A 53 0.84 -25.44 -12.06
N GLN A 54 1.41 -24.33 -11.64
CA GLN A 54 2.82 -24.20 -11.29
C GLN A 54 3.02 -24.13 -9.78
N ARG A 55 4.14 -24.68 -9.31
CA ARG A 55 4.52 -24.59 -7.90
C ARG A 55 5.10 -23.22 -7.59
N VAL A 56 4.52 -22.53 -6.61
CA VAL A 56 5.05 -21.29 -6.03
C VAL A 56 5.73 -21.65 -4.71
N PRO A 57 7.08 -21.56 -4.62
CA PRO A 57 7.83 -22.01 -3.45
C PRO A 57 7.68 -21.03 -2.29
N LEU A 58 7.61 -21.59 -1.07
CA LEU A 58 7.60 -20.86 0.20
C LEU A 58 8.73 -21.39 1.10
N THR A 59 9.19 -20.54 2.03
CA THR A 59 10.24 -20.86 3.00
C THR A 59 9.81 -20.45 4.38
N GLU A 60 10.02 -21.32 5.38
CA GLU A 60 9.75 -21.01 6.79
C GLU A 60 10.88 -20.11 7.35
N GLN A 61 10.49 -19.02 8.01
CA GLN A 61 11.39 -18.13 8.74
C GLN A 61 11.76 -18.75 10.08
N LYS A 62 13.05 -18.96 10.30
CA LYS A 62 13.55 -19.62 11.53
C LYS A 62 13.66 -18.70 12.73
N ASP A 63 13.51 -17.40 12.54
CA ASP A 63 13.64 -16.36 13.56
C ASP A 63 12.30 -15.68 13.90
N ALA A 64 11.18 -16.21 13.39
CA ALA A 64 9.87 -15.66 13.62
C ALA A 64 8.81 -16.71 13.96
N VAL A 65 7.86 -16.34 14.83
CA VAL A 65 6.69 -17.16 15.20
C VAL A 65 5.46 -16.28 15.12
N ALA A 66 4.42 -16.73 14.43
CA ALA A 66 3.12 -16.09 14.45
C ALA A 66 2.27 -16.62 15.61
N VAL A 67 1.46 -15.74 16.18
CA VAL A 67 0.57 -16.03 17.29
C VAL A 67 -0.84 -15.64 16.93
N GLU A 68 -1.78 -16.56 17.07
CA GLU A 68 -3.20 -16.28 17.02
C GLU A 68 -3.73 -16.20 18.46
N PHE A 69 -4.35 -15.08 18.80
CA PHE A 69 -4.97 -14.87 20.11
C PHE A 69 -6.39 -15.43 20.16
N LYS A 70 -6.84 -15.78 21.35
CA LYS A 70 -8.26 -16.06 21.58
C LYS A 70 -9.04 -14.76 21.45
N ALA A 71 -10.17 -14.79 20.71
CA ALA A 71 -11.01 -13.63 20.56
C ALA A 71 -11.39 -13.03 21.92
N LEU A 72 -11.15 -11.75 22.10
CA LEU A 72 -11.63 -11.03 23.27
C LEU A 72 -13.16 -10.84 23.14
N PRO A 73 -13.91 -10.95 24.25
CA PRO A 73 -15.32 -10.55 24.22
C PRO A 73 -15.41 -9.11 23.71
N LYS A 74 -16.32 -8.83 22.76
CA LYS A 74 -16.62 -7.47 22.30
C LYS A 74 -17.23 -6.66 23.46
N THR A 75 -16.39 -6.21 24.39
CA THR A 75 -16.80 -5.34 25.49
C THR A 75 -16.49 -3.90 25.09
N ARG A 76 -17.50 -3.02 25.27
CA ARG A 76 -17.36 -1.56 25.07
C ARG A 76 -16.37 -0.88 26.06
N SER A 77 -15.55 -1.63 26.77
CA SER A 77 -14.65 -1.13 27.81
C SER A 77 -13.36 -0.55 27.22
N ARG A 78 -13.12 0.72 27.48
CA ARG A 78 -11.98 1.54 27.03
C ARG A 78 -10.61 1.15 27.59
N SER A 79 -10.46 0.05 28.36
CA SER A 79 -9.25 -0.21 29.15
C SER A 79 -8.63 -1.61 28.98
N VAL A 80 -8.88 -2.31 27.87
CA VAL A 80 -8.24 -3.61 27.64
C VAL A 80 -6.84 -3.37 27.09
N ASN A 81 -5.81 -3.84 27.81
CA ASN A 81 -4.46 -3.89 27.27
C ASN A 81 -4.43 -4.84 26.07
N PRO A 82 -3.85 -4.42 24.93
CA PRO A 82 -3.72 -5.30 23.79
C PRO A 82 -2.95 -6.57 24.15
N LEU A 83 -3.45 -7.73 23.71
CA LEU A 83 -2.87 -9.03 24.05
C LEU A 83 -1.42 -9.18 23.59
N TYR A 84 -1.03 -8.52 22.51
CA TYR A 84 0.35 -8.52 22.05
C TYR A 84 1.31 -7.84 23.05
N LEU A 85 0.87 -6.80 23.77
CA LEU A 85 1.67 -6.16 24.83
C LEU A 85 1.82 -7.07 26.05
N GLN A 86 0.74 -7.80 26.40
CA GLN A 86 0.81 -8.80 27.47
C GLN A 86 1.80 -9.90 27.08
N LEU A 87 1.71 -10.41 25.83
CA LEU A 87 2.65 -11.40 25.32
C LEU A 87 4.10 -10.91 25.36
N GLU A 88 4.35 -9.67 24.96
CA GLU A 88 5.67 -9.06 25.00
C GLU A 88 6.22 -9.05 26.44
N GLN A 89 5.41 -8.64 27.40
CA GLN A 89 5.79 -8.65 28.83
C GLN A 89 6.07 -10.07 29.35
N ASP A 90 5.21 -11.03 29.04
CA ASP A 90 5.35 -12.42 29.49
C ASP A 90 6.59 -13.10 28.89
N LEU A 91 6.96 -12.73 27.65
CA LEU A 91 8.18 -13.22 27.01
C LEU A 91 9.45 -12.57 27.59
N GLN A 92 9.39 -11.30 28.01
CA GLN A 92 10.52 -10.57 28.60
C GLN A 92 10.81 -10.92 30.07
N THR A 93 9.80 -11.29 30.84
CA THR A 93 9.93 -11.60 32.28
C THR A 93 10.80 -12.83 32.63
N GLY A 94 11.34 -13.56 31.67
CA GLY A 94 12.28 -14.68 31.89
C GLY A 94 13.71 -14.45 31.42
N THR A 95 14.03 -13.29 30.84
CA THR A 95 15.28 -13.07 30.08
C THR A 95 16.04 -11.81 30.48
N ARG A 96 15.72 -11.16 31.58
CA ARG A 96 16.49 -9.99 32.10
C ARG A 96 17.88 -10.39 32.53
N THR A 97 18.82 -10.45 31.60
CA THR A 97 20.24 -10.28 31.93
C THR A 97 20.51 -8.79 32.12
N ARG A 98 21.19 -8.43 33.24
CA ARG A 98 21.63 -7.05 33.53
C ARG A 98 22.38 -6.48 32.28
N GLY A 99 21.72 -5.56 31.57
CA GLY A 99 22.34 -4.81 30.44
C GLY A 99 22.07 -5.36 29.04
N GLY A 100 21.13 -6.28 28.81
CA GLY A 100 20.84 -6.87 27.50
C GLY A 100 19.58 -6.32 26.85
N ASN A 101 19.68 -5.98 25.55
CA ASN A 101 18.56 -5.68 24.67
C ASN A 101 17.50 -6.80 24.76
N SER A 102 16.22 -6.43 24.66
CA SER A 102 15.11 -7.39 24.54
C SER A 102 15.43 -8.44 23.45
N GLN A 103 15.46 -9.72 23.82
CA GLN A 103 15.75 -10.82 22.89
C GLN A 103 14.57 -11.11 21.96
N VAL A 104 13.42 -10.50 22.20
CA VAL A 104 12.15 -10.81 21.52
C VAL A 104 11.39 -9.51 21.28
N GLN A 105 10.88 -9.37 20.06
CA GLN A 105 9.98 -8.28 19.68
C GLN A 105 8.63 -8.85 19.30
N VAL A 106 7.53 -8.23 19.73
CA VAL A 106 6.16 -8.61 19.40
C VAL A 106 5.50 -7.49 18.58
N LYS A 107 5.19 -7.78 17.31
CA LYS A 107 4.52 -6.86 16.39
C LYS A 107 3.07 -7.31 16.20
N PRO A 108 2.05 -6.50 16.49
CA PRO A 108 0.67 -6.85 16.20
C PRO A 108 0.45 -6.97 14.68
N LEU A 109 -0.47 -7.84 14.27
CA LEU A 109 -0.89 -8.06 12.91
C LEU A 109 -2.42 -8.17 12.91
N GLY A 110 -3.11 -7.05 12.61
CA GLY A 110 -4.53 -6.91 12.92
C GLY A 110 -4.80 -6.89 14.42
N GLU A 111 -6.02 -7.22 14.82
CA GLU A 111 -6.42 -7.27 16.23
C GLU A 111 -6.13 -8.64 16.88
N ASN A 112 -6.18 -9.73 16.10
CA ASN A 112 -6.17 -11.10 16.59
C ASN A 112 -4.86 -11.85 16.40
N TYR A 113 -3.87 -11.24 15.74
CA TYR A 113 -2.58 -11.88 15.48
C TYR A 113 -1.40 -11.02 15.92
N ALA A 114 -0.26 -11.66 16.12
CA ALA A 114 1.02 -10.98 16.27
C ALA A 114 2.15 -11.84 15.67
N VAL A 115 3.24 -11.19 15.30
CA VAL A 115 4.50 -11.85 14.94
C VAL A 115 5.52 -11.57 16.01
N VAL A 116 6.12 -12.63 16.53
CA VAL A 116 7.20 -12.61 17.51
C VAL A 116 8.50 -12.86 16.75
N THR A 117 9.39 -11.86 16.72
CA THR A 117 10.71 -11.97 16.07
C THR A 117 11.80 -12.09 17.11
N LEU A 118 12.77 -12.99 16.89
CA LEU A 118 13.92 -13.25 17.74
C LEU A 118 15.11 -12.39 17.32
N ALA A 119 15.88 -11.90 18.30
CA ALA A 119 17.05 -11.06 18.04
C ALA A 119 18.24 -11.81 17.40
N SER A 120 18.25 -13.15 17.42
CA SER A 120 19.28 -13.97 16.76
C SER A 120 18.64 -15.17 16.06
N SER A 121 19.11 -15.45 14.86
CA SER A 121 18.73 -16.63 14.07
C SER A 121 19.11 -17.97 14.73
N ASN A 122 19.96 -17.96 15.75
CA ASN A 122 20.33 -19.13 16.56
C ASN A 122 19.44 -19.29 17.81
N GLY A 123 18.41 -18.44 17.97
CA GLY A 123 17.42 -18.58 19.03
C GLY A 123 16.63 -19.88 18.86
N ASN A 124 16.36 -20.58 19.97
CA ASN A 124 15.54 -21.78 19.97
C ASN A 124 14.06 -21.38 19.75
N THR A 125 13.64 -21.29 18.49
CA THR A 125 12.28 -20.94 18.08
C THR A 125 11.25 -21.88 18.70
N ASP A 126 11.59 -23.16 18.87
CA ASP A 126 10.69 -24.15 19.46
C ASP A 126 10.46 -23.87 20.97
N ALA A 127 11.47 -23.46 21.70
CA ALA A 127 11.31 -23.08 23.11
C ALA A 127 10.41 -21.86 23.26
N ILE A 128 10.57 -20.85 22.38
CA ILE A 128 9.71 -19.67 22.36
C ILE A 128 8.29 -20.06 21.93
N ARG A 129 8.11 -20.90 20.90
CA ARG A 129 6.81 -21.41 20.47
C ARG A 129 6.08 -22.12 21.60
N ASN A 130 6.77 -22.99 22.36
CA ASN A 130 6.20 -23.67 23.51
C ASN A 130 5.82 -22.69 24.63
N LYS A 131 6.65 -21.68 24.91
CA LYS A 131 6.34 -20.65 25.91
C LYS A 131 5.10 -19.83 25.50
N ILE A 132 4.96 -19.49 24.22
CA ILE A 132 3.80 -18.79 23.64
C ILE A 132 2.55 -19.67 23.78
N GLN A 133 2.63 -20.94 23.35
CA GLN A 133 1.49 -21.86 23.34
C GLN A 133 0.92 -22.12 24.73
N ASN A 134 1.72 -22.00 25.77
CA ASN A 134 1.29 -22.20 27.17
C ASN A 134 0.55 -20.99 27.76
N GLN A 135 0.45 -19.85 27.04
CA GLN A 135 -0.28 -18.69 27.52
C GLN A 135 -1.79 -18.91 27.40
N SER A 136 -2.55 -18.61 28.47
CA SER A 136 -4.00 -18.87 28.51
C SER A 136 -4.82 -18.11 27.46
N TYR A 137 -4.32 -16.95 27.01
CA TYR A 137 -4.94 -16.07 26.02
C TYR A 137 -4.49 -16.37 24.57
N VAL A 138 -3.54 -17.28 24.37
CA VAL A 138 -3.11 -17.73 23.05
C VAL A 138 -4.01 -18.87 22.58
N LYS A 139 -4.48 -18.79 21.33
CA LYS A 139 -5.21 -19.85 20.67
C LYS A 139 -4.25 -20.86 20.04
N THR A 140 -3.30 -20.36 19.24
CA THR A 140 -2.26 -21.20 18.63
C THR A 140 -1.02 -20.40 18.26
N SER A 141 0.12 -21.09 18.13
CA SER A 141 1.36 -20.57 17.59
C SER A 141 1.62 -21.21 16.21
N LEU A 142 1.94 -20.43 15.20
CA LEU A 142 2.05 -20.81 13.80
C LEU A 142 3.43 -20.46 13.24
N PRO A 143 3.92 -21.19 12.22
CA PRO A 143 5.12 -20.77 11.49
C PRO A 143 4.85 -19.49 10.70
N VAL A 144 5.88 -18.67 10.54
CA VAL A 144 5.90 -17.55 9.60
C VAL A 144 6.60 -18.00 8.35
N LEU A 145 5.97 -17.78 7.21
CA LEU A 145 6.51 -18.12 5.90
C LEU A 145 6.90 -16.85 5.13
N SER A 146 7.78 -17.02 4.17
CA SER A 146 8.15 -16.01 3.18
C SER A 146 8.35 -16.66 1.81
N ARG A 147 8.36 -15.87 0.75
CA ARG A 147 8.88 -16.32 -0.55
C ARG A 147 10.41 -16.39 -0.48
N ALA A 148 11.01 -17.28 -1.25
CA ALA A 148 12.43 -17.66 -1.15
C ALA A 148 13.46 -16.51 -1.20
N SER A 149 13.09 -15.32 -1.69
CA SER A 149 13.99 -14.16 -1.85
C SER A 149 13.50 -12.89 -1.16
N GLN A 150 12.43 -12.96 -0.34
CA GLN A 150 11.75 -11.78 0.21
C GLN A 150 11.46 -11.95 1.70
N GLN A 151 11.37 -10.83 2.41
CA GLN A 151 11.00 -10.79 3.83
C GLN A 151 9.48 -10.61 4.01
N ASP A 152 8.68 -11.36 3.21
CA ASP A 152 7.23 -11.36 3.37
C ASP A 152 6.86 -11.99 4.70
N THR A 153 5.77 -11.52 5.30
CA THR A 153 5.14 -12.19 6.43
C THR A 153 3.88 -12.89 5.93
N ILE A 154 3.94 -14.23 5.86
CA ILE A 154 2.85 -15.08 5.40
C ILE A 154 2.52 -16.07 6.52
N ILE A 155 1.27 -16.10 6.94
CA ILE A 155 0.80 -16.98 8.00
C ILE A 155 -0.33 -17.84 7.44
N LEU A 156 -0.27 -19.14 7.77
CA LEU A 156 -1.30 -20.10 7.44
C LEU A 156 -1.96 -20.57 8.73
N SER A 157 -3.25 -20.31 8.84
CA SER A 157 -4.09 -20.91 9.87
C SER A 157 -4.47 -22.36 9.50
N ASN A 158 -5.66 -22.80 9.81
CA ASN A 158 -6.20 -24.06 9.30
C ASN A 158 -7.29 -23.87 8.23
N GLU A 159 -7.36 -22.68 7.62
CA GLU A 159 -8.39 -22.33 6.65
C GLU A 159 -7.90 -22.44 5.21
N ILE A 160 -8.79 -22.91 4.34
CA ILE A 160 -8.62 -23.02 2.90
C ILE A 160 -9.82 -22.39 2.21
N ILE A 161 -9.57 -21.69 1.11
CA ILE A 161 -10.62 -21.16 0.23
C ILE A 161 -10.78 -22.17 -0.92
N VAL A 162 -11.99 -22.68 -1.12
CA VAL A 162 -12.32 -23.67 -2.15
C VAL A 162 -13.38 -23.12 -3.09
N ASN A 163 -13.07 -23.12 -4.38
CA ASN A 163 -14.00 -22.79 -5.45
C ASN A 163 -14.52 -24.07 -6.11
N PHE A 164 -15.79 -24.38 -5.94
CA PHE A 164 -16.45 -25.52 -6.55
C PHE A 164 -17.06 -25.20 -7.92
N GLN A 165 -17.25 -26.22 -8.74
CA GLN A 165 -18.01 -26.08 -9.99
C GLN A 165 -19.44 -25.62 -9.69
N PRO A 166 -20.00 -24.69 -10.50
CA PRO A 166 -21.32 -24.09 -10.21
C PRO A 166 -22.48 -25.08 -10.18
N ASP A 167 -22.39 -26.17 -10.93
CA ASP A 167 -23.41 -27.20 -11.08
C ASP A 167 -23.34 -28.32 -10.03
N MET A 168 -22.31 -28.28 -9.16
CA MET A 168 -22.12 -29.30 -8.12
C MET A 168 -23.18 -29.19 -7.03
N LYS A 169 -23.79 -30.33 -6.70
CA LYS A 169 -24.79 -30.42 -5.63
C LYS A 169 -24.14 -30.27 -4.25
N GLU A 170 -24.89 -29.73 -3.31
CA GLU A 170 -24.37 -29.46 -1.95
C GLU A 170 -23.90 -30.72 -1.22
N ASN A 171 -24.63 -31.86 -1.40
CA ASN A 171 -24.23 -33.14 -0.82
C ASN A 171 -22.90 -33.67 -1.39
N GLU A 172 -22.59 -33.37 -2.66
CA GLU A 172 -21.31 -33.74 -3.30
C GLU A 172 -20.17 -32.89 -2.73
N LYS A 173 -20.38 -31.57 -2.58
CA LYS A 173 -19.41 -30.66 -1.93
C LYS A 173 -19.08 -31.15 -0.52
N VAL A 174 -20.11 -31.41 0.29
CA VAL A 174 -19.95 -31.92 1.65
C VAL A 174 -19.21 -33.26 1.68
N SER A 175 -19.48 -34.16 0.72
CA SER A 175 -18.79 -35.44 0.63
C SER A 175 -17.29 -35.27 0.35
N ILE A 176 -16.93 -34.40 -0.61
CA ILE A 176 -15.54 -34.08 -0.92
C ILE A 176 -14.84 -33.52 0.33
N LEU A 177 -15.47 -32.57 1.02
CA LEU A 177 -14.88 -31.95 2.19
C LEU A 177 -14.63 -32.95 3.32
N LYS A 178 -15.62 -33.80 3.63
CA LYS A 178 -15.48 -34.83 4.66
C LYS A 178 -14.38 -35.85 4.35
N GLN A 179 -14.23 -36.24 3.07
CA GLN A 179 -13.17 -37.20 2.65
C GLN A 179 -11.77 -36.59 2.81
N ASN A 180 -11.65 -35.25 2.89
CA ASN A 180 -10.40 -34.51 3.08
C ASN A 180 -10.26 -33.90 4.48
N ASN A 181 -11.04 -34.34 5.47
CA ASN A 181 -11.03 -33.85 6.85
C ASN A 181 -11.27 -32.32 6.94
N LEU A 182 -12.25 -31.84 6.16
CA LEU A 182 -12.61 -30.43 6.08
C LEU A 182 -14.05 -30.19 6.51
N GLU A 183 -14.27 -29.08 7.20
CA GLU A 183 -15.57 -28.57 7.59
C GLU A 183 -15.83 -27.22 6.93
N ILE A 184 -17.08 -26.99 6.48
CA ILE A 184 -17.49 -25.68 5.97
C ILE A 184 -17.52 -24.70 7.13
N VAL A 185 -16.83 -23.57 6.97
CA VAL A 185 -16.97 -22.40 7.83
C VAL A 185 -18.13 -21.54 7.30
N ARG A 186 -18.08 -21.14 6.04
CA ARG A 186 -19.12 -20.39 5.33
C ARG A 186 -18.84 -20.27 3.84
N SER A 187 -19.83 -19.87 3.06
CA SER A 187 -19.59 -19.35 1.70
C SER A 187 -19.10 -17.90 1.75
N LEU A 188 -18.40 -17.44 0.71
CA LEU A 188 -18.12 -16.03 0.55
C LEU A 188 -19.39 -15.27 0.17
N ARG A 189 -19.60 -14.09 0.77
CA ARG A 189 -20.85 -13.31 0.71
C ARG A 189 -21.32 -13.03 -0.73
N PHE A 190 -20.40 -12.77 -1.65
CA PHE A 190 -20.72 -12.39 -3.03
C PHE A 190 -20.37 -13.47 -4.06
N PHE A 191 -19.93 -14.66 -3.59
CA PHE A 191 -19.44 -15.75 -4.43
C PHE A 191 -19.99 -17.09 -3.91
N PRO A 192 -21.22 -17.48 -4.30
CA PRO A 192 -21.93 -18.61 -3.68
C PRO A 192 -21.23 -19.98 -3.88
N ASN A 193 -20.32 -20.11 -4.83
CA ASN A 193 -19.57 -21.33 -5.07
C ASN A 193 -18.16 -21.33 -4.47
N ILE A 194 -17.79 -20.25 -3.77
CA ILE A 194 -16.50 -20.14 -3.07
C ILE A 194 -16.77 -20.22 -1.57
N TYR A 195 -16.10 -21.18 -0.92
CA TYR A 195 -16.27 -21.47 0.50
C TYR A 195 -14.96 -21.28 1.25
N ILE A 196 -15.05 -20.77 2.46
CA ILE A 196 -14.02 -20.93 3.47
C ILE A 196 -14.30 -22.25 4.17
N VAL A 197 -13.32 -23.13 4.17
CA VAL A 197 -13.35 -24.41 4.88
C VAL A 197 -12.17 -24.46 5.84
N LYS A 198 -12.32 -25.17 6.96
CA LYS A 198 -11.24 -25.39 7.92
C LYS A 198 -10.85 -26.85 7.97
N SER A 199 -9.55 -27.12 8.06
CA SER A 199 -9.06 -28.46 8.32
C SER A 199 -9.23 -28.81 9.81
N THR A 200 -9.62 -30.06 10.08
CA THR A 200 -9.80 -30.60 11.43
C THR A 200 -8.51 -31.19 11.99
N ASP A 201 -7.55 -31.52 11.14
CA ASP A 201 -6.31 -32.20 11.46
C ASP A 201 -5.02 -31.51 10.97
N ALA A 202 -5.14 -30.51 10.10
CA ALA A 202 -4.00 -29.76 9.57
C ALA A 202 -4.04 -28.29 9.95
N SER A 203 -2.87 -27.71 10.26
CA SER A 203 -2.67 -26.27 10.47
C SER A 203 -1.25 -25.87 10.07
N GLY A 204 -1.02 -24.55 9.92
CA GLY A 204 0.27 -24.05 9.49
C GLY A 204 0.67 -24.60 8.11
N THR A 205 1.91 -25.06 7.97
CA THR A 205 2.43 -25.56 6.68
C THR A 205 1.72 -26.80 6.13
N ALA A 206 1.09 -27.61 6.98
CA ALA A 206 0.35 -28.79 6.55
C ALA A 206 -0.86 -28.46 5.68
N VAL A 207 -1.44 -27.26 5.85
CA VAL A 207 -2.58 -26.77 5.04
C VAL A 207 -2.24 -26.64 3.55
N LEU A 208 -0.96 -26.39 3.22
CA LEU A 208 -0.50 -26.34 1.82
C LEU A 208 -0.75 -27.65 1.10
N ASN A 209 -0.45 -28.79 1.74
CA ASN A 209 -0.65 -30.10 1.15
C ASN A 209 -2.14 -30.37 0.92
N VAL A 210 -3.00 -30.03 1.87
CA VAL A 210 -4.45 -30.20 1.75
C VAL A 210 -5.00 -29.35 0.60
N ALA A 211 -4.63 -28.09 0.50
CA ALA A 211 -5.05 -27.21 -0.60
C ALA A 211 -4.55 -27.72 -1.95
N ASN A 212 -3.28 -28.18 -2.03
CA ASN A 212 -2.71 -28.72 -3.25
C ASN A 212 -3.40 -30.04 -3.68
N GLN A 213 -3.81 -30.89 -2.74
CA GLN A 213 -4.58 -32.10 -3.03
C GLN A 213 -5.98 -31.77 -3.54
N LEU A 214 -6.66 -30.80 -2.96
CA LEU A 214 -7.99 -30.36 -3.40
C LEU A 214 -8.00 -29.89 -4.85
N ASN A 215 -6.92 -29.29 -5.33
CA ASN A 215 -6.79 -28.87 -6.74
C ASN A 215 -6.77 -30.05 -7.73
N GLN A 216 -6.64 -31.29 -7.25
CA GLN A 216 -6.70 -32.51 -8.07
C GLN A 216 -8.07 -33.20 -7.97
N VAL A 217 -8.97 -32.73 -7.12
CA VAL A 217 -10.27 -33.35 -6.89
C VAL A 217 -11.26 -32.91 -7.96
N LYS A 218 -11.91 -33.91 -8.59
CA LYS A 218 -12.97 -33.62 -9.57
C LYS A 218 -14.10 -32.83 -8.92
N GLY A 219 -14.47 -31.71 -9.55
CA GLY A 219 -15.52 -30.82 -9.06
C GLY A 219 -15.00 -29.62 -8.26
N VAL A 220 -13.72 -29.60 -7.93
CA VAL A 220 -13.02 -28.42 -7.41
C VAL A 220 -12.39 -27.70 -8.59
N ASN A 221 -12.74 -26.43 -8.79
CA ASN A 221 -12.12 -25.57 -9.81
C ASN A 221 -10.74 -25.09 -9.34
N SER A 222 -10.65 -24.68 -8.08
CA SER A 222 -9.41 -24.24 -7.45
C SER A 222 -9.53 -24.23 -5.92
N ALA A 223 -8.40 -24.42 -5.25
CA ALA A 223 -8.27 -24.32 -3.80
C ALA A 223 -6.93 -23.67 -3.45
N ALA A 224 -6.95 -22.79 -2.46
CA ALA A 224 -5.76 -22.12 -1.95
C ALA A 224 -5.88 -21.93 -0.43
N PRO A 225 -4.78 -21.90 0.34
CA PRO A 225 -4.84 -21.49 1.73
C PRO A 225 -5.46 -20.09 1.86
N ASN A 226 -6.20 -19.85 2.94
CA ASN A 226 -6.63 -18.49 3.30
C ASN A 226 -5.44 -17.77 3.91
N PHE A 227 -4.57 -17.22 3.06
CA PHE A 227 -3.36 -16.54 3.48
C PHE A 227 -3.69 -15.33 4.34
N LEU A 228 -3.07 -15.23 5.53
CA LEU A 228 -2.89 -13.98 6.23
C LEU A 228 -1.51 -13.43 5.83
N GLN A 229 -1.50 -12.27 5.22
CA GLN A 229 -0.29 -11.59 4.78
C GLN A 229 -0.14 -10.26 5.53
N SER A 230 1.11 -9.85 5.78
CA SER A 230 1.41 -8.45 6.06
C SER A 230 1.97 -7.85 4.77
N VAL A 231 1.17 -7.04 4.14
CA VAL A 231 1.64 -6.17 3.07
C VAL A 231 2.26 -4.97 3.79
N ALA A 232 3.58 -4.81 3.69
CA ALA A 232 4.21 -3.61 4.23
C ALA A 232 3.46 -2.42 3.65
N ASN A 233 2.89 -1.57 4.50
CA ASN A 233 2.46 -0.23 4.09
C ASN A 233 3.77 0.47 3.73
N SER A 234 4.25 0.24 2.51
CA SER A 234 5.53 0.73 2.04
C SER A 234 5.40 2.21 1.71
N ILE A 235 5.31 3.00 2.78
CA ILE A 235 5.96 4.29 2.77
C ILE A 235 7.44 3.94 2.93
N ASP A 236 7.99 3.31 1.91
CA ASP A 236 9.40 3.05 1.86
C ASP A 236 10.07 4.42 1.74
N MET A 237 10.55 4.90 2.87
CA MET A 237 11.49 6.01 2.94
C MET A 237 12.77 5.46 2.33
N GLY A 238 12.79 5.36 0.99
CA GLY A 238 13.84 4.74 0.20
C GLY A 238 15.21 4.89 0.85
N ASP A 239 16.03 3.87 0.81
CA ASP A 239 17.38 3.73 1.41
C ASP A 239 18.39 4.86 1.07
N ASN A 240 17.92 6.05 0.73
CA ASN A 240 18.74 7.17 0.34
C ASN A 240 19.21 7.99 1.54
N LYS A 241 20.37 7.67 2.05
CA LYS A 241 21.19 8.57 2.89
C LYS A 241 21.36 10.00 2.33
N LYS A 242 20.98 10.27 1.07
CA LYS A 242 21.02 11.58 0.43
C LYS A 242 19.73 12.41 0.61
N SER A 243 18.60 11.82 0.98
CA SER A 243 17.33 12.55 1.13
C SER A 243 17.15 13.25 2.47
N LEU A 244 18.06 13.08 3.41
CA LEU A 244 18.03 13.72 4.73
C LEU A 244 18.77 15.07 4.78
N ASN A 245 18.76 15.86 3.71
CA ASN A 245 19.14 17.28 3.78
C ASN A 245 17.99 18.17 4.27
N ILE A 246 17.18 17.65 5.21
CA ILE A 246 16.16 18.43 5.95
C ILE A 246 16.84 19.46 6.88
N GLU A 247 18.14 19.28 7.21
CA GLU A 247 18.88 20.21 8.07
C GLU A 247 18.98 21.66 7.53
N SER A 248 18.84 21.87 6.24
CA SER A 248 18.97 23.23 5.68
C SER A 248 17.68 24.06 5.77
N ILE A 249 16.52 23.42 5.88
CA ILE A 249 15.21 24.11 5.90
C ILE A 249 14.79 24.44 7.35
N ASP A 250 15.16 23.61 8.33
CA ASP A 250 14.73 23.74 9.73
C ASP A 250 15.54 24.77 10.57
N LYS A 251 16.71 25.19 10.11
CA LYS A 251 17.58 26.05 10.95
C LYS A 251 17.18 27.54 11.03
N GLN A 252 16.21 28.00 10.26
CA GLN A 252 15.84 29.43 10.26
C GLN A 252 14.54 29.80 10.98
N ASP A 253 13.67 28.83 11.33
CA ASP A 253 12.36 29.12 11.97
C ASP A 253 12.39 29.28 13.49
N THR A 254 13.58 29.43 14.13
CA THR A 254 13.70 29.53 15.60
C THR A 254 13.39 30.92 16.17
N LYS A 255 12.86 31.83 15.39
CA LYS A 255 12.47 33.17 15.90
C LYS A 255 11.00 33.18 16.32
N ASN A 256 10.78 33.00 17.62
CA ASN A 256 9.55 33.28 18.38
C ASN A 256 8.45 32.18 18.35
N PRO A 257 8.50 31.20 19.27
CA PRO A 257 7.55 30.06 19.33
C PRO A 257 6.08 30.47 19.60
N GLN A 258 5.84 31.59 20.26
CA GLN A 258 4.47 32.05 20.63
C GLN A 258 3.68 32.59 19.45
N THR A 259 4.34 33.19 18.46
CA THR A 259 3.70 33.75 17.26
C THR A 259 3.32 32.63 16.26
N ILE A 260 4.09 31.54 16.22
CA ILE A 260 3.87 30.42 15.33
C ILE A 260 2.64 29.61 15.76
N ALA A 261 2.44 29.40 17.05
CA ALA A 261 1.28 28.68 17.59
C ALA A 261 -0.06 29.41 17.37
N GLN A 262 -0.07 30.72 17.39
CA GLN A 262 -1.27 31.51 17.11
C GLN A 262 -1.59 31.60 15.62
N ASN A 263 -0.58 31.59 14.74
CA ASN A 263 -0.78 31.59 13.29
C ASN A 263 -1.17 30.21 12.75
N ALA A 264 -0.76 29.11 13.40
CA ALA A 264 -1.13 27.75 13.00
C ALA A 264 -2.65 27.47 13.15
N ASN A 265 -3.32 28.15 14.07
CA ASN A 265 -4.77 28.02 14.25
C ASN A 265 -5.61 28.84 13.25
N ASN A 266 -5.00 29.75 12.49
CA ASN A 266 -5.70 30.65 11.57
C ASN A 266 -5.20 30.61 10.12
N SER A 267 -4.28 29.70 9.73
CA SER A 267 -3.80 29.69 8.35
C SER A 267 -4.80 29.00 7.43
N THR A 268 -5.52 29.80 6.70
CA THR A 268 -6.39 29.47 5.55
C THR A 268 -5.54 29.04 4.34
N THR A 269 -4.76 27.95 4.45
CA THR A 269 -3.74 27.63 3.44
C THR A 269 -4.30 26.76 2.33
N ASN A 270 -4.20 27.25 1.10
CA ASN A 270 -4.50 26.49 -0.11
C ASN A 270 -3.24 25.76 -0.57
N TYR A 271 -3.27 24.44 -0.58
CA TYR A 271 -2.15 23.59 -0.99
C TYR A 271 -2.20 23.16 -2.46
N LEU A 272 -3.16 23.65 -3.26
CA LEU A 272 -3.30 23.25 -4.67
C LEU A 272 -2.01 23.48 -5.47
N GLY A 273 -1.26 24.55 -5.19
CA GLY A 273 0.02 24.82 -5.83
C GLY A 273 1.10 23.77 -5.57
N LEU A 274 1.03 23.03 -4.45
CA LEU A 274 1.93 21.92 -4.14
C LEU A 274 1.59 20.65 -4.93
N GLN A 275 0.33 20.52 -5.40
CA GLN A 275 -0.19 19.32 -6.05
C GLN A 275 0.29 19.25 -7.52
N TRP A 276 1.59 19.05 -7.70
CA TRP A 276 2.22 19.02 -9.01
C TRP A 276 1.67 17.91 -9.92
N HIS A 277 1.14 16.84 -9.37
CA HIS A 277 0.49 15.76 -10.14
C HIS A 277 -0.77 16.22 -10.88
N LEU A 278 -1.41 17.30 -10.43
CA LEU A 278 -2.54 17.94 -11.11
C LEU A 278 -2.06 18.95 -12.15
N ASN A 279 -1.00 19.72 -11.81
CA ASN A 279 -0.34 20.70 -12.67
C ASN A 279 1.11 20.95 -12.18
N SER A 280 2.09 20.44 -12.92
CA SER A 280 3.51 20.48 -12.53
C SER A 280 4.20 21.84 -12.76
N VAL A 281 3.62 22.69 -13.62
CA VAL A 281 4.27 23.92 -14.08
C VAL A 281 4.63 24.88 -12.95
N PRO A 282 3.72 25.21 -12.01
CA PRO A 282 4.06 26.15 -10.93
C PRO A 282 5.21 25.66 -10.05
N LEU A 283 5.18 24.39 -9.63
CA LEU A 283 6.23 23.85 -8.78
C LEU A 283 7.58 23.79 -9.51
N LYS A 284 7.62 23.33 -10.77
CA LYS A 284 8.84 23.31 -11.57
C LYS A 284 9.47 24.69 -11.73
N GLN A 285 8.66 25.74 -11.87
CA GLN A 285 9.16 27.11 -11.96
C GLN A 285 9.70 27.62 -10.63
N CYS A 286 9.10 27.23 -9.51
CA CYS A 286 9.56 27.64 -8.19
C CYS A 286 10.85 26.94 -7.77
N ILE A 287 10.98 25.64 -8.00
CA ILE A 287 12.19 24.89 -7.60
C ILE A 287 13.44 25.25 -8.42
N GLN A 288 13.30 26.01 -9.52
CA GLN A 288 14.44 26.60 -10.25
C GLN A 288 15.01 27.85 -9.55
N GLN A 289 14.32 28.37 -8.55
CA GLN A 289 14.73 29.50 -7.72
C GLN A 289 15.35 28.98 -6.43
N GLU A 290 16.17 29.80 -5.75
CA GLU A 290 16.60 29.47 -4.39
C GLU A 290 15.40 29.55 -3.45
N ILE A 291 14.93 28.37 -2.98
CA ILE A 291 13.88 28.24 -1.97
C ILE A 291 14.55 27.92 -0.64
N ASP A 292 14.50 28.84 0.28
CA ASP A 292 15.13 28.77 1.61
C ASP A 292 14.19 28.31 2.72
N SER A 293 12.86 28.35 2.46
CA SER A 293 11.85 27.97 3.43
C SER A 293 10.56 27.50 2.75
N PHE A 294 9.71 26.84 3.52
CA PHE A 294 8.38 26.42 3.03
C PHE A 294 7.49 27.64 2.72
N ASP A 295 7.63 28.73 3.49
CA ASP A 295 6.87 29.95 3.26
C ASP A 295 7.30 30.63 1.96
N SER A 296 8.61 30.63 1.65
CA SER A 296 9.10 31.15 0.36
C SER A 296 8.60 30.31 -0.82
N LEU A 297 8.55 28.97 -0.68
CA LEU A 297 7.94 28.09 -1.66
C LEU A 297 6.45 28.40 -1.86
N GLN A 298 5.68 28.54 -0.79
CA GLN A 298 4.24 28.86 -0.87
C GLN A 298 3.99 30.22 -1.54
N ASN A 299 4.77 31.22 -1.21
CA ASN A 299 4.70 32.56 -1.82
C ASN A 299 5.00 32.49 -3.32
N CYS A 300 6.05 31.76 -3.72
CA CYS A 300 6.35 31.54 -5.14
C CYS A 300 5.18 30.85 -5.86
N LEU A 301 4.65 29.76 -5.30
CA LEU A 301 3.54 29.00 -5.90
C LEU A 301 2.28 29.84 -6.09
N GLN A 302 1.94 30.71 -5.13
CA GLN A 302 0.82 31.63 -5.26
C GLN A 302 1.02 32.60 -6.43
N GLN A 303 2.22 33.17 -6.56
CA GLN A 303 2.56 34.09 -7.66
C GLN A 303 2.53 33.37 -9.03
N GLN A 304 3.10 32.17 -9.13
CA GLN A 304 3.12 31.41 -10.38
C GLN A 304 1.73 30.92 -10.78
N THR A 305 0.89 30.52 -9.83
CA THR A 305 -0.49 30.12 -10.09
C THR A 305 -1.32 31.28 -10.64
N ALA A 306 -1.10 32.50 -10.15
CA ALA A 306 -1.76 33.70 -10.65
C ALA A 306 -1.31 34.04 -12.08
N LYS A 307 0.00 33.96 -12.39
CA LYS A 307 0.58 34.24 -13.72
C LYS A 307 0.15 33.23 -14.77
N ASN A 308 0.13 31.93 -14.44
CA ASN A 308 -0.15 30.84 -15.39
C ASN A 308 -1.61 30.80 -15.85
N LYS A 309 -2.53 31.51 -15.22
CA LYS A 309 -3.89 31.72 -15.75
C LYS A 309 -3.91 32.50 -17.07
N GLN A 310 -2.82 33.21 -17.42
CA GLN A 310 -2.75 34.12 -18.56
C GLN A 310 -1.83 33.67 -19.72
N SER A 311 -0.98 32.62 -19.53
CA SER A 311 -0.02 32.20 -20.56
C SER A 311 -0.06 30.71 -20.85
N LYS A 312 0.06 30.34 -22.15
CA LYS A 312 0.38 28.97 -22.58
C LYS A 312 1.88 28.72 -22.30
N SER A 313 2.19 28.04 -21.21
CA SER A 313 3.58 27.63 -20.92
C SER A 313 4.05 26.56 -21.89
N THR A 314 5.28 26.71 -22.41
CA THR A 314 5.99 25.72 -23.24
C THR A 314 6.85 24.76 -22.43
N SER A 315 6.79 24.79 -21.09
CA SER A 315 7.56 23.90 -20.21
C SER A 315 7.05 22.46 -20.26
N SER A 316 7.98 21.52 -20.20
CA SER A 316 7.71 20.08 -20.07
C SER A 316 6.72 19.79 -18.93
N ARG A 317 5.66 19.02 -19.22
CA ARG A 317 4.54 18.72 -18.33
C ARG A 317 4.56 17.26 -17.91
N THR A 318 4.99 17.01 -16.69
CA THR A 318 5.07 15.66 -16.11
C THR A 318 3.88 15.32 -15.21
N ASP A 319 2.79 16.08 -15.34
CA ASP A 319 1.52 15.96 -14.64
C ASP A 319 0.42 15.34 -15.50
N LEU A 320 -0.72 15.07 -14.88
CA LEU A 320 -1.91 14.50 -15.53
C LEU A 320 -2.74 15.51 -16.33
N ARG A 321 -2.41 16.80 -16.35
CA ARG A 321 -3.20 17.88 -16.97
C ARG A 321 -4.64 17.96 -16.45
N VAL A 322 -4.80 17.76 -15.15
CA VAL A 322 -6.12 17.71 -14.50
C VAL A 322 -6.79 19.07 -14.50
N THR A 323 -6.02 20.16 -14.27
CA THR A 323 -6.57 21.52 -14.25
C THR A 323 -7.22 21.93 -15.60
N GLU A 324 -6.73 21.40 -16.71
CA GLU A 324 -7.34 21.57 -18.03
C GLU A 324 -8.53 20.62 -18.23
N ALA A 325 -8.47 19.41 -17.67
CA ALA A 325 -9.59 18.48 -17.72
C ALA A 325 -10.82 19.03 -17.00
N TRP A 326 -10.65 19.70 -15.87
CA TRP A 326 -11.74 20.32 -15.11
C TRP A 326 -12.51 21.38 -15.91
N GLN A 327 -11.87 22.07 -16.86
CA GLN A 327 -12.55 23.03 -17.74
C GLN A 327 -13.58 22.35 -18.68
N ASN A 328 -13.42 21.05 -18.88
CA ASN A 328 -14.22 20.26 -19.82
C ASN A 328 -14.92 19.07 -19.16
N SER A 329 -14.99 19.03 -17.83
CA SER A 329 -15.63 17.94 -17.10
C SER A 329 -16.52 18.44 -15.97
N ASN A 330 -17.45 17.59 -15.53
CA ASN A 330 -18.28 17.82 -14.35
C ASN A 330 -17.57 17.44 -13.03
N GLY A 331 -16.26 17.15 -13.10
CA GLY A 331 -15.46 16.75 -11.94
C GLY A 331 -15.75 15.34 -11.43
N GLY A 332 -16.30 14.45 -12.24
CA GLY A 332 -16.67 13.08 -11.87
C GLY A 332 -18.02 12.97 -11.15
N LYS A 333 -18.91 13.96 -11.30
CA LYS A 333 -20.22 13.98 -10.65
C LYS A 333 -21.05 12.75 -11.05
N GLY A 334 -21.58 12.06 -10.05
CA GLY A 334 -22.42 10.87 -10.22
C GLY A 334 -21.64 9.55 -10.29
N VAL A 335 -20.30 9.60 -10.23
CA VAL A 335 -19.43 8.43 -10.26
C VAL A 335 -19.06 8.00 -8.84
N VAL A 336 -19.13 6.70 -8.57
CA VAL A 336 -18.74 6.08 -7.30
C VAL A 336 -17.39 5.36 -7.48
N VAL A 337 -16.39 5.75 -6.71
CA VAL A 337 -15.08 5.10 -6.66
C VAL A 337 -14.94 4.36 -5.34
N ALA A 338 -14.91 3.05 -5.39
CA ALA A 338 -14.60 2.25 -4.20
C ALA A 338 -13.08 2.28 -3.95
N VAL A 339 -12.70 2.63 -2.74
CA VAL A 339 -11.31 2.58 -2.26
C VAL A 339 -11.22 1.37 -1.34
N ILE A 340 -10.60 0.29 -1.85
CA ILE A 340 -10.35 -0.93 -1.08
C ILE A 340 -8.95 -0.83 -0.50
N ASP A 341 -8.86 -0.53 0.82
CA ASP A 341 -7.61 -0.09 1.42
C ASP A 341 -7.61 -0.26 2.97
N SER A 342 -6.80 0.50 3.67
CA SER A 342 -6.72 0.58 5.13
C SER A 342 -7.71 1.59 5.71
N LEU A 343 -7.40 2.19 6.85
CA LEU A 343 -8.24 3.17 7.56
C LEU A 343 -8.65 4.36 6.66
N ILE A 344 -9.94 4.59 6.55
CA ILE A 344 -10.52 5.75 5.84
C ILE A 344 -11.29 6.60 6.84
N GLN A 345 -10.81 7.82 7.12
CA GLN A 345 -11.39 8.73 8.09
C GLN A 345 -12.51 9.57 7.47
N TRP A 346 -13.77 9.27 7.82
CA TRP A 346 -14.95 9.93 7.26
C TRP A 346 -15.04 11.43 7.58
N ASN A 347 -14.48 11.81 8.72
CA ASN A 347 -14.56 13.18 9.23
C ASN A 347 -13.42 14.10 8.79
N HIS A 348 -12.55 13.64 7.85
CA HIS A 348 -11.54 14.53 7.29
C HIS A 348 -12.22 15.70 6.56
N PRO A 349 -11.85 16.98 6.82
CA PRO A 349 -12.52 18.15 6.25
C PRO A 349 -12.68 18.09 4.73
N ASP A 350 -11.64 17.66 4.00
CA ASP A 350 -11.67 17.59 2.54
C ASP A 350 -12.34 16.30 2.00
N LEU A 351 -12.67 15.31 2.84
CA LEU A 351 -13.26 14.05 2.40
C LEU A 351 -14.73 13.88 2.78
N GLN A 352 -15.19 14.46 3.90
CA GLN A 352 -16.53 14.24 4.45
C GLN A 352 -17.66 14.47 3.44
N ASN A 353 -17.50 15.45 2.53
CA ASN A 353 -18.48 15.76 1.49
C ASN A 353 -18.34 14.89 0.23
N SER A 354 -17.28 14.08 0.14
CA SER A 354 -17.00 13.17 -0.97
C SER A 354 -17.38 11.72 -0.69
N LEU A 355 -17.92 11.41 0.49
CA LEU A 355 -18.32 10.05 0.82
C LEU A 355 -19.60 9.63 0.08
N TYR A 356 -19.63 8.37 -0.34
CA TYR A 356 -20.83 7.72 -0.89
C TYR A 356 -21.70 7.20 0.25
N LYS A 357 -22.92 7.69 0.32
CA LYS A 357 -23.91 7.20 1.30
C LYS A 357 -24.62 5.98 0.73
N VAL A 358 -24.44 4.83 1.36
CA VAL A 358 -25.09 3.57 0.95
C VAL A 358 -26.60 3.69 1.16
N SER A 359 -27.36 3.49 0.08
CA SER A 359 -28.82 3.59 0.08
C SER A 359 -29.50 2.29 -0.40
N ALA A 360 -28.76 1.19 -0.53
CA ALA A 360 -29.26 -0.09 -0.99
C ALA A 360 -30.30 -0.68 0.00
N ALA A 361 -31.31 -1.36 -0.52
CA ALA A 361 -32.38 -1.94 0.31
C ALA A 361 -31.87 -3.08 1.22
N ASP A 362 -30.81 -3.76 0.81
CA ASP A 362 -30.17 -4.88 1.51
C ASP A 362 -28.97 -4.46 2.36
N LYS A 363 -28.84 -3.15 2.65
CA LYS A 363 -27.75 -2.66 3.51
C LYS A 363 -27.87 -3.21 4.93
N CYS A 364 -26.73 -3.47 5.51
CA CYS A 364 -26.63 -3.94 6.89
C CYS A 364 -26.93 -2.82 7.91
N PRO A 365 -27.35 -3.15 9.14
CA PRO A 365 -27.47 -2.19 10.22
C PRO A 365 -26.15 -1.43 10.44
N GLY A 366 -26.24 -0.09 10.51
CA GLY A 366 -25.06 0.78 10.66
C GLY A 366 -24.25 1.06 9.39
N GLU A 367 -24.48 0.36 8.31
CA GLU A 367 -23.81 0.57 7.02
C GLU A 367 -24.20 1.93 6.42
N GLU A 368 -23.36 2.93 6.65
CA GLU A 368 -23.64 4.29 6.17
C GLU A 368 -22.75 4.67 4.97
N TYR A 369 -21.44 4.46 5.07
CA TYR A 369 -20.49 4.91 4.05
C TYR A 369 -19.64 3.79 3.45
N GLY A 370 -19.77 2.57 3.90
CA GLY A 370 -18.95 1.47 3.39
C GLY A 370 -18.90 0.29 4.34
N TRP A 371 -17.84 -0.51 4.27
CA TRP A 371 -17.71 -1.73 5.05
C TRP A 371 -16.25 -2.09 5.35
N ASP A 372 -16.01 -2.63 6.54
CA ASP A 372 -14.70 -3.10 7.00
C ASP A 372 -14.63 -4.63 7.00
N PHE A 373 -13.72 -5.19 6.22
CA PHE A 373 -13.40 -6.61 6.13
C PHE A 373 -12.05 -6.95 6.75
N SER A 374 -11.39 -6.03 7.46
CA SER A 374 -10.03 -6.23 7.98
C SER A 374 -9.90 -7.35 8.99
N GLU A 375 -10.99 -7.66 9.71
CA GLU A 375 -11.03 -8.77 10.65
C GLU A 375 -11.91 -9.90 10.12
N PRO A 376 -11.40 -11.15 10.12
CA PRO A 376 -12.15 -12.30 9.63
C PRO A 376 -13.34 -12.62 10.52
N SER A 377 -14.43 -13.12 9.94
CA SER A 377 -15.61 -13.59 10.64
C SER A 377 -15.99 -15.00 10.18
N ASN A 378 -16.34 -15.83 11.14
CA ASN A 378 -16.85 -17.19 10.90
C ASN A 378 -18.38 -17.24 10.84
N SER A 379 -19.05 -16.09 10.88
CA SER A 379 -20.50 -16.02 10.81
C SER A 379 -21.01 -16.32 9.39
N ASN A 380 -22.14 -17.01 9.31
CA ASN A 380 -22.90 -17.21 8.07
C ASN A 380 -23.87 -16.05 7.79
N GLN A 381 -24.00 -15.10 8.72
CA GLN A 381 -24.88 -13.94 8.56
C GLN A 381 -24.14 -12.82 7.82
N PRO A 382 -24.62 -12.37 6.66
CA PRO A 382 -23.91 -11.38 5.85
C PRO A 382 -23.51 -10.09 6.60
N CYS A 383 -24.33 -9.65 7.54
CA CYS A 383 -24.09 -8.43 8.31
C CYS A 383 -23.19 -8.63 9.55
N GLU A 384 -22.76 -9.85 9.80
CA GLU A 384 -21.80 -10.18 10.84
C GLU A 384 -20.39 -10.49 10.27
N ILE A 385 -20.25 -10.44 8.93
CA ILE A 385 -18.98 -10.58 8.25
C ILE A 385 -18.39 -9.18 8.08
N GLY A 386 -17.49 -8.80 8.98
CA GLY A 386 -16.90 -7.46 9.01
C GLY A 386 -17.66 -6.46 9.90
N ASP A 387 -17.43 -5.17 9.69
CA ASP A 387 -18.02 -4.06 10.45
C ASP A 387 -18.49 -2.93 9.53
N SER A 388 -19.41 -2.13 10.01
CA SER A 388 -19.97 -0.98 9.30
C SER A 388 -19.08 0.28 9.38
N ASP A 389 -18.02 0.28 10.18
CA ASP A 389 -17.15 1.44 10.42
C ASP A 389 -15.72 1.18 9.92
N THR A 390 -15.33 1.86 8.84
CA THR A 390 -13.98 1.76 8.24
C THR A 390 -12.95 2.66 8.91
N ARG A 391 -13.35 3.40 9.96
CA ARG A 391 -12.45 4.30 10.70
C ARG A 391 -11.66 3.53 11.76
N MET A 392 -10.70 4.23 12.32
CA MET A 392 -9.88 3.71 13.41
C MET A 392 -10.71 3.36 14.65
N SER A 393 -10.59 2.13 15.12
CA SER A 393 -11.20 1.66 16.36
C SER A 393 -10.53 2.26 17.60
N PRO A 394 -11.17 2.24 18.78
CA PRO A 394 -10.54 2.69 20.03
C PRO A 394 -9.28 1.90 20.41
N LEU A 395 -9.21 0.61 20.05
CA LEU A 395 -8.03 -0.22 20.29
C LEU A 395 -6.86 0.21 19.41
N GLU A 396 -7.12 0.40 18.12
CA GLU A 396 -6.12 0.89 17.17
C GLU A 396 -5.62 2.29 17.53
N LEU A 397 -6.53 3.18 17.95
CA LEU A 397 -6.14 4.51 18.45
C LEU A 397 -5.14 4.40 19.61
N ASN A 398 -5.37 3.51 20.57
CA ASN A 398 -4.46 3.34 21.70
C ASN A 398 -3.08 2.86 21.27
N ILE A 399 -3.01 1.95 20.29
CA ILE A 399 -1.76 1.43 19.73
C ILE A 399 -1.01 2.52 18.98
N LEU A 400 -1.67 3.16 18.03
CA LEU A 400 -1.05 4.15 17.15
C LEU A 400 -0.65 5.42 17.89
N ARG A 401 -1.53 5.90 18.80
CA ARG A 401 -1.24 7.06 19.64
C ARG A 401 -0.01 6.83 20.52
N ARG A 402 0.12 5.65 21.13
CA ARG A 402 1.29 5.29 21.93
C ARG A 402 2.56 5.36 21.08
N LYS A 403 2.58 4.71 19.91
CA LYS A 403 3.72 4.76 19.00
C LYS A 403 4.09 6.21 18.62
N LEU A 404 3.11 7.03 18.26
CA LEU A 404 3.34 8.43 17.91
C LEU A 404 3.92 9.21 19.11
N HIS A 405 3.32 9.07 20.29
CA HIS A 405 3.77 9.77 21.50
C HIS A 405 5.18 9.38 21.93
N ASP A 406 5.57 8.11 21.78
CA ASP A 406 6.91 7.63 22.10
C ASP A 406 7.97 8.39 21.28
N THR A 407 7.67 8.77 20.05
CA THR A 407 8.60 9.55 19.21
C THR A 407 8.85 10.98 19.70
N PHE A 408 7.98 11.52 20.54
CA PHE A 408 8.11 12.87 21.12
C PHE A 408 8.54 12.84 22.58
N LYS A 409 8.25 11.77 23.32
CA LYS A 409 8.45 11.70 24.78
C LYS A 409 9.68 10.91 25.20
N LEU A 410 10.11 9.91 24.43
CA LEU A 410 11.26 9.08 24.78
C LEU A 410 12.58 9.79 24.45
N SER A 411 13.57 9.61 25.33
CA SER A 411 14.97 9.94 25.03
C SER A 411 15.49 9.10 23.87
N ASP A 412 16.60 9.50 23.25
CA ASP A 412 17.22 8.78 22.14
C ASP A 412 17.53 7.33 22.51
N LYS A 413 18.10 7.14 23.70
CA LYS A 413 18.43 5.82 24.22
C LYS A 413 17.18 4.94 24.42
N GLU A 414 16.14 5.46 25.08
CA GLU A 414 14.89 4.72 25.31
C GLU A 414 14.18 4.34 24.00
N LEU A 415 14.21 5.27 23.02
CA LEU A 415 13.61 5.02 21.71
C LEU A 415 14.36 3.91 20.95
N ILE A 416 15.70 3.95 20.98
CA ILE A 416 16.53 2.92 20.35
C ILE A 416 16.31 1.57 21.05
N GLU A 417 16.33 1.53 22.38
CA GLU A 417 16.09 0.30 23.14
C GLU A 417 14.73 -0.32 22.81
N ARG A 418 13.70 0.50 22.56
CA ARG A 418 12.34 0.02 22.30
C ARG A 418 12.09 -0.37 20.84
N TYR A 419 12.65 0.39 19.89
CA TYR A 419 12.24 0.29 18.47
C TYR A 419 13.32 -0.19 17.50
N LEU A 420 14.60 -0.29 17.91
CA LEU A 420 15.64 -0.84 17.07
C LEU A 420 15.50 -2.36 16.97
N THR A 421 14.92 -2.82 15.87
CA THR A 421 14.77 -4.25 15.57
C THR A 421 16.03 -4.84 14.95
N PRO A 422 16.23 -6.18 15.01
CA PRO A 422 17.31 -6.84 14.27
C PRO A 422 17.29 -6.52 12.78
N THR A 423 16.12 -6.48 12.17
CA THR A 423 15.93 -6.14 10.76
C THR A 423 16.39 -4.71 10.45
N ILE A 424 16.02 -3.74 11.28
CA ILE A 424 16.49 -2.35 11.11
C ILE A 424 18.01 -2.29 11.30
N LYS A 425 18.54 -2.99 12.30
CA LYS A 425 19.97 -3.03 12.57
C LYS A 425 20.79 -3.58 11.39
N GLN A 426 20.29 -4.61 10.70
CA GLN A 426 20.92 -5.19 9.51
C GLN A 426 20.99 -4.20 8.33
N ARG A 427 20.03 -3.27 8.23
CA ARG A 427 19.98 -2.23 7.19
C ARG A 427 20.98 -1.10 7.43
N ILE A 428 21.53 -0.99 8.65
CA ILE A 428 22.52 0.03 9.02
C ILE A 428 23.90 -0.47 8.62
N THR A 429 24.37 -0.08 7.44
CA THR A 429 25.63 -0.53 6.84
C THR A 429 26.86 0.34 7.18
N SER A 430 26.66 1.45 7.90
CA SER A 430 27.72 2.39 8.27
C SER A 430 27.59 2.78 9.74
N PRO A 431 28.68 3.16 10.41
CA PRO A 431 28.60 3.74 11.76
C PRO A 431 27.68 4.95 11.77
N VAL A 432 26.69 4.93 12.64
CA VAL A 432 25.66 5.99 12.84
C VAL A 432 25.71 6.38 14.31
N SER A 433 25.67 7.68 14.61
CA SER A 433 25.59 8.12 16.01
C SER A 433 24.24 7.73 16.63
N GLU A 434 24.19 7.65 17.97
CA GLU A 434 22.93 7.40 18.72
C GLU A 434 21.85 8.41 18.33
N LYS A 435 22.20 9.68 18.21
CA LYS A 435 21.27 10.75 17.82
C LYS A 435 20.72 10.56 16.40
N GLU A 436 21.57 10.24 15.43
CA GLU A 436 21.12 10.00 14.03
C GLU A 436 20.24 8.77 13.94
N LEU A 437 20.57 7.70 14.69
CA LEU A 437 19.77 6.49 14.73
C LEU A 437 18.40 6.76 15.38
N ALA A 438 18.35 7.50 16.48
CA ALA A 438 17.11 7.87 17.13
C ALA A 438 16.22 8.73 16.21
N GLU A 439 16.80 9.69 15.49
CA GLU A 439 16.06 10.51 14.56
C GLU A 439 15.52 9.70 13.37
N TYR A 440 16.31 8.80 12.82
CA TYR A 440 15.84 7.84 11.80
C TYR A 440 14.64 7.02 12.32
N LEU A 441 14.73 6.47 13.54
CA LEU A 441 13.63 5.72 14.15
C LEU A 441 12.39 6.57 14.39
N ARG A 442 12.55 7.84 14.84
CA ARG A 442 11.41 8.76 14.99
C ARG A 442 10.66 8.98 13.67
N GLN A 443 11.39 9.27 12.61
CA GLN A 443 10.80 9.50 11.29
C GLN A 443 10.13 8.24 10.76
N MET A 444 10.77 7.09 10.88
CA MET A 444 10.21 5.80 10.47
C MET A 444 8.90 5.50 11.21
N ILE A 445 8.89 5.59 12.54
CA ILE A 445 7.70 5.31 13.35
C ILE A 445 6.55 6.29 13.03
N ARG A 446 6.87 7.57 12.86
CA ARG A 446 5.87 8.60 12.49
C ARG A 446 5.29 8.33 11.11
N SER A 447 6.11 7.95 10.15
CA SER A 447 5.67 7.55 8.81
C SER A 447 4.83 6.28 8.85
N ASP A 448 5.21 5.27 9.65
CA ASP A 448 4.42 4.06 9.84
C ASP A 448 3.03 4.37 10.41
N VAL A 449 2.96 5.22 11.44
CA VAL A 449 1.67 5.65 12.03
C VAL A 449 0.82 6.41 11.00
N GLY A 450 1.42 7.30 10.20
CA GLY A 450 0.74 7.98 9.10
C GLY A 450 0.26 7.00 8.02
N GLY A 451 1.05 5.97 7.73
CA GLY A 451 0.77 4.94 6.75
C GLY A 451 -0.41 4.03 7.08
N GLU A 452 -0.75 3.86 8.35
CA GLU A 452 -1.97 3.14 8.75
C GLU A 452 -3.25 3.80 8.21
N PHE A 453 -3.18 5.09 7.85
CA PHE A 453 -4.26 5.84 7.20
C PHE A 453 -4.15 5.86 5.68
N HIS A 454 -3.50 4.86 5.09
CA HIS A 454 -3.24 4.81 3.66
C HIS A 454 -4.53 4.97 2.83
N GLY A 455 -5.65 4.36 3.24
CA GLY A 455 -6.94 4.55 2.59
C GLY A 455 -7.44 6.00 2.62
N THR A 456 -7.16 6.75 3.70
CA THR A 456 -7.44 8.20 3.77
C THR A 456 -6.56 8.98 2.79
N LEU A 457 -5.25 8.66 2.74
CA LEU A 457 -4.29 9.25 1.82
C LEU A 457 -4.71 9.03 0.36
N VAL A 458 -5.05 7.79 -0.01
CA VAL A 458 -5.50 7.38 -1.34
C VAL A 458 -6.81 8.07 -1.74
N SER A 459 -7.79 8.14 -0.82
CA SER A 459 -9.07 8.81 -1.05
C SER A 459 -8.90 10.30 -1.37
N GLY A 460 -7.91 10.95 -0.75
CA GLY A 460 -7.58 12.35 -1.00
C GLY A 460 -7.12 12.61 -2.42
N VAL A 461 -6.28 11.75 -2.97
CA VAL A 461 -5.84 11.85 -4.38
C VAL A 461 -7.01 11.74 -5.35
N ILE A 462 -8.00 10.88 -5.05
CA ILE A 462 -9.15 10.67 -5.92
C ILE A 462 -10.12 11.86 -5.86
N ALA A 463 -10.61 12.21 -4.65
CA ALA A 463 -11.81 13.03 -4.52
C ALA A 463 -11.80 14.01 -3.34
N ALA A 464 -10.63 14.42 -2.83
CA ALA A 464 -10.57 15.52 -1.88
C ALA A 464 -11.24 16.76 -2.47
N LYS A 465 -12.02 17.46 -1.66
CA LYS A 465 -12.74 18.67 -2.04
C LYS A 465 -12.51 19.74 -0.99
N PRO A 466 -11.62 20.71 -1.29
CA PRO A 466 -11.24 21.72 -0.34
C PRO A 466 -12.44 22.58 0.06
N GLN A 467 -12.56 22.87 1.36
CA GLN A 467 -13.58 23.76 1.88
C GLN A 467 -13.06 25.20 1.89
N ASN A 468 -13.86 26.15 1.38
CA ASN A 468 -13.48 27.57 1.35
C ASN A 468 -12.10 27.83 0.72
N SER A 469 -11.73 27.08 -0.31
CA SER A 469 -10.42 27.13 -0.97
C SER A 469 -9.22 26.81 -0.05
N GLN A 470 -9.45 26.09 1.05
CA GLN A 470 -8.42 25.61 1.97
C GLN A 470 -8.23 24.10 1.78
N GLY A 471 -6.99 23.61 1.92
CA GLY A 471 -6.67 22.21 1.77
C GLY A 471 -6.23 21.83 0.36
N ILE A 472 -6.58 20.61 -0.05
CA ILE A 472 -6.17 20.00 -1.33
C ILE A 472 -7.39 19.62 -2.18
N SER A 473 -7.15 19.36 -3.48
CA SER A 473 -8.16 18.85 -4.39
C SER A 473 -7.78 17.46 -4.89
N GLY A 474 -8.72 16.55 -4.94
CA GLY A 474 -8.58 15.29 -5.67
C GLY A 474 -8.70 15.50 -7.19
N VAL A 475 -8.30 14.49 -7.96
CA VAL A 475 -8.40 14.50 -9.43
C VAL A 475 -9.85 14.66 -9.89
N ALA A 476 -10.79 13.98 -9.20
CA ALA A 476 -12.23 14.01 -9.47
C ALA A 476 -13.03 14.52 -8.25
N PRO A 477 -13.01 15.84 -7.95
CA PRO A 477 -13.50 16.39 -6.69
C PRO A 477 -15.03 16.28 -6.49
N ASN A 478 -15.78 15.90 -7.51
CA ASN A 478 -17.23 15.68 -7.43
C ASN A 478 -17.61 14.20 -7.50
N ALA A 479 -16.64 13.27 -7.62
CA ALA A 479 -16.87 11.85 -7.45
C ALA A 479 -17.18 11.51 -5.99
N LYS A 480 -17.74 10.34 -5.75
CA LYS A 480 -18.03 9.83 -4.42
C LYS A 480 -17.12 8.66 -4.09
N ILE A 481 -16.57 8.64 -2.88
CA ILE A 481 -15.75 7.56 -2.35
C ILE A 481 -16.65 6.58 -1.60
N LEU A 482 -16.59 5.31 -1.97
CA LEU A 482 -17.12 4.19 -1.19
C LEU A 482 -15.95 3.58 -0.39
N PRO A 483 -15.83 3.85 0.92
CA PRO A 483 -14.80 3.26 1.77
C PRO A 483 -14.98 1.74 1.90
N VAL A 484 -13.95 0.98 1.62
CA VAL A 484 -13.93 -0.47 1.84
C VAL A 484 -12.60 -0.83 2.49
N ARG A 485 -12.64 -1.13 3.79
CA ARG A 485 -11.43 -1.46 4.52
C ARG A 485 -11.14 -2.95 4.43
N VAL A 486 -9.89 -3.31 4.14
CA VAL A 486 -9.41 -4.70 4.11
C VAL A 486 -8.15 -4.90 4.92
N PHE A 487 -7.39 -3.83 5.20
CA PHE A 487 -6.19 -3.92 6.00
C PHE A 487 -6.47 -3.63 7.47
N GLY A 488 -6.09 -4.57 8.32
CA GLY A 488 -5.87 -4.32 9.74
C GLY A 488 -4.51 -3.65 10.00
N LEU A 489 -4.18 -3.39 11.25
CA LEU A 489 -2.91 -2.76 11.63
C LEU A 489 -1.70 -3.52 11.08
N ASN A 490 -0.67 -2.76 10.71
CA ASN A 490 0.56 -3.22 10.08
C ASN A 490 0.33 -3.96 8.75
N GLY A 491 -0.73 -3.59 8.02
CA GLY A 491 -1.03 -4.09 6.70
C GLY A 491 -1.49 -5.56 6.67
N SER A 492 -2.09 -6.05 7.75
CA SER A 492 -2.63 -7.42 7.76
C SER A 492 -3.84 -7.55 6.84
N ILE A 493 -3.85 -8.58 6.00
CA ILE A 493 -4.93 -8.87 5.05
C ILE A 493 -5.12 -10.37 4.86
N PHE A 494 -6.38 -10.82 4.88
CA PHE A 494 -6.75 -12.18 4.50
C PHE A 494 -7.17 -12.24 3.03
N THR A 495 -6.78 -13.30 2.33
CA THR A 495 -7.19 -13.50 0.94
C THR A 495 -8.72 -13.51 0.81
N SER A 496 -9.43 -14.17 1.72
CA SER A 496 -10.90 -14.21 1.71
C SER A 496 -11.54 -12.83 1.90
N SER A 497 -11.04 -12.02 2.85
CA SER A 497 -11.50 -10.66 3.11
C SER A 497 -11.35 -9.76 1.88
N TYR A 498 -10.23 -9.88 1.20
CA TYR A 498 -9.93 -9.13 0.00
C TYR A 498 -10.90 -9.48 -1.16
N ILE A 499 -11.13 -10.78 -1.39
CA ILE A 499 -12.09 -11.24 -2.41
C ILE A 499 -13.50 -10.70 -2.09
N GLU A 500 -13.94 -10.77 -0.83
CA GLU A 500 -15.25 -10.25 -0.41
C GLU A 500 -15.36 -8.74 -0.57
N ALA A 501 -14.31 -8.00 -0.29
CA ALA A 501 -14.28 -6.55 -0.47
C ALA A 501 -14.48 -6.13 -1.93
N VAL A 502 -13.86 -6.84 -2.89
CA VAL A 502 -14.07 -6.60 -4.33
C VAL A 502 -15.52 -6.90 -4.72
N GLY A 503 -16.08 -8.02 -4.24
CA GLY A 503 -17.48 -8.37 -4.44
C GLY A 503 -18.44 -7.33 -3.84
N TYR A 504 -18.16 -6.85 -2.63
CA TYR A 504 -18.91 -5.79 -1.96
C TYR A 504 -18.93 -4.48 -2.78
N ALA A 505 -17.76 -4.03 -3.20
CA ALA A 505 -17.64 -2.81 -3.97
C ALA A 505 -18.48 -2.85 -5.27
N ALA A 506 -18.41 -3.96 -6.01
CA ALA A 506 -19.22 -4.17 -7.20
C ALA A 506 -20.73 -4.23 -6.86
N HIS A 507 -21.11 -4.94 -5.81
CA HIS A 507 -22.51 -5.08 -5.35
C HIS A 507 -23.10 -3.73 -4.90
N ARG A 508 -22.30 -2.85 -4.30
CA ARG A 508 -22.70 -1.49 -3.91
C ARG A 508 -22.71 -0.49 -5.08
N GLY A 509 -22.45 -0.95 -6.31
CA GLY A 509 -22.57 -0.15 -7.52
C GLY A 509 -21.38 0.78 -7.75
N ALA A 510 -20.17 0.40 -7.34
CA ALA A 510 -18.97 1.13 -7.70
C ALA A 510 -18.79 1.16 -9.22
N ASP A 511 -18.51 2.33 -9.76
CA ASP A 511 -18.13 2.53 -11.16
C ASP A 511 -16.65 2.23 -11.38
N VAL A 512 -15.83 2.53 -10.38
CA VAL A 512 -14.39 2.31 -10.35
C VAL A 512 -14.02 1.67 -9.02
N ILE A 513 -13.15 0.67 -9.06
CA ILE A 513 -12.47 0.14 -7.86
C ILE A 513 -11.01 0.55 -7.95
N ASN A 514 -10.51 1.22 -6.91
CA ASN A 514 -9.09 1.50 -6.74
C ASN A 514 -8.48 0.54 -5.73
N LEU A 515 -7.38 -0.10 -6.14
CA LEU A 515 -6.60 -1.06 -5.38
C LEU A 515 -5.15 -0.54 -5.27
N SER A 516 -4.92 0.35 -4.30
CA SER A 516 -3.57 0.82 -3.98
C SER A 516 -2.82 -0.19 -3.12
N LEU A 517 -2.93 -1.44 -3.49
CA LEU A 517 -2.38 -2.58 -2.79
C LEU A 517 -1.85 -3.61 -3.79
N GLY A 518 -0.99 -4.49 -3.32
CA GLY A 518 -0.51 -5.58 -4.16
C GLY A 518 0.45 -6.50 -3.42
N GLY A 519 0.53 -7.70 -3.92
CA GLY A 519 1.44 -8.74 -3.45
C GLY A 519 1.87 -9.66 -4.59
N TYR A 520 2.67 -10.65 -4.25
CA TYR A 520 3.19 -11.62 -5.23
C TYR A 520 2.76 -13.04 -4.87
N LEU A 521 1.61 -13.17 -4.20
CA LEU A 521 0.98 -14.45 -3.88
C LEU A 521 -0.37 -14.59 -4.61
N PRO A 522 -0.38 -14.59 -5.96
CA PRO A 522 -1.62 -14.78 -6.70
C PRO A 522 -2.19 -16.17 -6.42
N THR A 523 -3.52 -16.28 -6.43
CA THR A 523 -4.22 -17.56 -6.34
C THR A 523 -5.23 -17.71 -7.47
N ASP A 524 -5.47 -18.96 -7.92
CA ASP A 524 -6.49 -19.23 -8.94
C ASP A 524 -7.89 -18.86 -8.45
N VAL A 525 -8.14 -18.96 -7.14
CA VAL A 525 -9.43 -18.57 -6.53
C VAL A 525 -9.64 -17.04 -6.64
N GLU A 526 -8.60 -16.28 -6.35
CA GLU A 526 -8.64 -14.82 -6.44
C GLU A 526 -8.83 -14.35 -7.88
N GLU A 527 -8.03 -14.89 -8.83
CA GLU A 527 -8.16 -14.56 -10.26
C GLU A 527 -9.55 -14.90 -10.79
N PHE A 528 -10.11 -16.06 -10.40
CA PHE A 528 -11.48 -16.43 -10.75
C PHE A 528 -12.51 -15.42 -10.23
N ALA A 529 -12.36 -14.97 -8.98
CA ALA A 529 -13.27 -13.99 -8.39
C ALA A 529 -13.23 -12.65 -9.14
N PHE A 530 -12.03 -12.16 -9.49
CA PHE A 530 -11.88 -10.97 -10.34
C PHE A 530 -12.53 -11.15 -11.70
N SER A 531 -12.25 -12.25 -12.38
CA SER A 531 -12.84 -12.57 -13.69
C SER A 531 -14.37 -12.55 -13.63
N GLN A 532 -14.94 -13.21 -12.62
CA GLN A 532 -16.39 -13.27 -12.43
C GLN A 532 -17.01 -11.89 -12.20
N ILE A 533 -16.42 -11.06 -11.33
CA ILE A 533 -16.89 -9.69 -11.08
C ILE A 533 -16.83 -8.85 -12.35
N LEU A 534 -15.74 -8.94 -13.09
CA LEU A 534 -15.56 -8.16 -14.31
C LEU A 534 -16.49 -8.59 -15.45
N GLN A 535 -16.85 -9.87 -15.53
CA GLN A 535 -17.83 -10.37 -16.48
C GLN A 535 -19.25 -9.90 -16.14
N GLN A 536 -19.63 -9.95 -14.86
CA GLN A 536 -20.93 -9.52 -14.38
C GLN A 536 -21.11 -8.00 -14.46
N ASN A 537 -20.01 -7.25 -14.43
CA ASN A 537 -20.00 -5.79 -14.41
C ASN A 537 -19.15 -5.21 -15.56
N PRO A 538 -19.62 -5.28 -16.84
CA PRO A 538 -18.82 -4.92 -18.01
C PRO A 538 -18.40 -3.43 -18.08
N LYS A 539 -19.03 -2.56 -17.28
CA LYS A 539 -18.68 -1.14 -17.15
C LYS A 539 -17.78 -0.81 -15.97
N LEU A 540 -17.62 -1.73 -15.02
CA LEU A 540 -16.74 -1.54 -13.86
C LEU A 540 -15.29 -1.50 -14.29
N VAL A 541 -14.55 -0.45 -13.90
CA VAL A 541 -13.11 -0.34 -14.13
C VAL A 541 -12.38 -0.62 -12.82
N VAL A 542 -11.46 -1.57 -12.84
CA VAL A 542 -10.55 -1.85 -11.70
C VAL A 542 -9.18 -1.30 -12.03
N VAL A 543 -8.66 -0.44 -11.17
CA VAL A 543 -7.35 0.21 -11.29
C VAL A 543 -6.49 -0.25 -10.11
N ALA A 544 -5.29 -0.73 -10.36
CA ALA A 544 -4.41 -1.24 -9.33
C ALA A 544 -2.96 -0.76 -9.48
N SER A 545 -2.27 -0.58 -8.36
CA SER A 545 -0.86 -0.21 -8.33
C SER A 545 0.05 -1.34 -8.82
N SER A 546 1.11 -1.01 -9.58
CA SER A 546 2.01 -2.01 -10.16
C SER A 546 2.98 -2.65 -9.17
N GLY A 547 3.17 -2.05 -7.98
CA GLY A 547 4.14 -2.45 -6.96
C GLY A 547 5.34 -1.51 -6.85
N ASN A 548 6.11 -1.62 -5.75
CA ASN A 548 7.14 -0.65 -5.35
C ASN A 548 8.54 -1.28 -5.15
N GLU A 549 8.82 -2.41 -5.76
CA GLU A 549 10.04 -3.20 -5.56
C GLU A 549 11.06 -3.07 -6.70
N ASN A 550 10.78 -2.18 -7.68
CA ASN A 550 11.61 -2.02 -8.89
C ASN A 550 11.78 -3.34 -9.68
N TYR A 551 10.74 -4.18 -9.69
CA TYR A 551 10.77 -5.45 -10.41
C TYR A 551 10.32 -5.31 -11.87
N ALA A 552 10.85 -6.20 -12.72
CA ALA A 552 10.44 -6.34 -14.12
C ALA A 552 9.13 -7.15 -14.27
N SER A 553 8.23 -7.00 -13.31
CA SER A 553 6.91 -7.63 -13.26
C SER A 553 5.97 -6.80 -12.41
N VAL A 554 4.70 -6.74 -12.77
CA VAL A 554 3.70 -6.08 -11.94
C VAL A 554 3.24 -7.00 -10.80
N ALA A 555 2.82 -6.40 -9.69
CA ALA A 555 2.22 -7.12 -8.56
C ALA A 555 0.79 -7.59 -8.89
N TYR A 556 0.22 -8.45 -8.06
CA TYR A 556 -1.19 -8.82 -8.14
C TYR A 556 -1.98 -8.03 -7.08
N PRO A 557 -3.19 -7.56 -7.42
CA PRO A 557 -4.04 -7.93 -8.56
C PRO A 557 -3.78 -7.17 -9.86
N SER A 558 -2.84 -6.24 -9.93
CA SER A 558 -2.63 -5.45 -11.16
C SER A 558 -2.21 -6.31 -12.37
N GLY A 559 -1.71 -7.52 -12.12
CA GLY A 559 -1.36 -8.52 -13.13
C GLY A 559 -2.53 -9.39 -13.61
N TYR A 560 -3.73 -9.29 -13.02
CA TYR A 560 -4.89 -10.04 -13.49
C TYR A 560 -5.52 -9.42 -14.73
N ASP A 561 -6.05 -10.27 -15.62
CA ASP A 561 -6.71 -9.83 -16.84
C ASP A 561 -7.91 -8.90 -16.53
N GLY A 562 -8.00 -7.81 -17.25
CA GLY A 562 -9.06 -6.81 -17.10
C GLY A 562 -8.84 -5.80 -15.97
N VAL A 563 -7.77 -5.90 -15.20
CA VAL A 563 -7.32 -4.89 -14.23
C VAL A 563 -6.33 -3.94 -14.91
N LEU A 564 -6.50 -2.64 -14.71
CA LEU A 564 -5.58 -1.62 -15.24
C LEU A 564 -4.42 -1.42 -14.27
N SER A 565 -3.24 -1.90 -14.64
CA SER A 565 -2.01 -1.72 -13.88
C SER A 565 -1.41 -0.32 -14.06
N VAL A 566 -1.03 0.33 -12.95
CA VAL A 566 -0.50 1.70 -12.96
C VAL A 566 0.86 1.77 -12.27
N GLY A 567 1.88 2.20 -13.02
CA GLY A 567 3.22 2.52 -12.52
C GLY A 567 3.36 3.99 -12.12
N ALA A 568 4.50 4.32 -11.51
CA ALA A 568 4.79 5.65 -11.00
C ALA A 568 5.84 6.38 -11.84
N SER A 569 5.55 7.65 -12.19
CA SER A 569 6.53 8.63 -12.67
C SER A 569 6.81 9.68 -11.60
N ASN A 570 7.96 10.37 -11.71
CA ASN A 570 8.36 11.45 -10.83
C ASN A 570 8.22 12.83 -11.48
N LEU A 571 8.52 13.89 -10.71
CA LEU A 571 8.40 15.28 -11.16
C LEU A 571 9.30 15.61 -12.37
N ASN A 572 10.40 14.87 -12.56
CA ASN A 572 11.32 15.07 -13.70
C ASN A 572 10.83 14.39 -14.98
N GLY A 573 9.85 13.48 -14.89
CA GLY A 573 9.40 12.64 -15.99
C GLY A 573 10.14 11.30 -16.09
N ASP A 574 10.95 10.96 -15.11
CA ASP A 574 11.57 9.65 -15.02
C ASP A 574 10.59 8.66 -14.38
N ARG A 575 10.80 7.36 -14.57
CA ARG A 575 10.13 6.36 -13.76
C ARG A 575 10.60 6.53 -12.29
N ALA A 576 9.68 6.56 -11.35
CA ALA A 576 10.05 6.56 -9.94
C ALA A 576 10.89 5.30 -9.62
N PHE A 577 11.98 5.47 -8.86
CA PHE A 577 13.00 4.42 -8.66
C PHE A 577 12.45 3.09 -8.16
N TYR A 578 11.38 3.15 -7.38
CA TYR A 578 10.70 2.00 -6.79
C TYR A 578 9.70 1.33 -7.73
N SER A 579 9.15 2.05 -8.73
CA SER A 579 8.04 1.56 -9.54
C SER A 579 8.35 0.26 -10.27
N ASN A 580 7.48 -0.73 -10.12
CA ASN A 580 7.51 -1.92 -10.95
C ASN A 580 7.18 -1.59 -12.41
N TYR A 581 7.68 -2.41 -13.32
CA TYR A 581 7.58 -2.21 -14.77
C TYR A 581 7.48 -3.57 -15.49
N GLY A 582 7.35 -3.57 -16.81
CA GLY A 582 7.38 -4.79 -17.61
C GLY A 582 6.03 -5.29 -18.07
N LYS A 583 5.93 -6.61 -18.30
CA LYS A 583 4.71 -7.22 -18.83
C LYS A 583 3.52 -6.99 -17.87
N GLY A 584 2.41 -6.55 -18.44
CA GLY A 584 1.19 -6.25 -17.68
C GLY A 584 1.05 -4.80 -17.24
N LEU A 585 2.12 -3.98 -17.31
CA LEU A 585 2.01 -2.56 -17.03
C LEU A 585 1.12 -1.86 -18.06
N GLY A 586 0.04 -1.24 -17.61
CA GLY A 586 -0.91 -0.56 -18.48
C GLY A 586 -0.48 0.86 -18.84
N VAL A 587 -0.27 1.69 -17.83
CA VAL A 587 0.03 3.12 -17.94
C VAL A 587 0.88 3.58 -16.76
N VAL A 588 1.38 4.83 -16.80
CA VAL A 588 1.99 5.49 -15.63
C VAL A 588 1.26 6.79 -15.30
N ALA A 589 1.39 7.18 -14.03
CA ALA A 589 0.94 8.46 -13.50
C ALA A 589 1.92 8.96 -12.43
N PRO A 590 1.89 10.26 -12.04
CA PRO A 590 2.69 10.77 -10.94
C PRO A 590 2.48 9.95 -9.66
N GLY A 591 3.55 9.39 -9.11
CA GLY A 591 3.54 8.64 -7.85
C GLY A 591 4.39 9.27 -6.76
N GLY A 592 5.10 10.35 -7.09
CA GLY A 592 6.07 10.97 -6.21
C GLY A 592 7.42 10.24 -6.17
N ASP A 593 8.47 10.97 -5.78
CA ASP A 593 9.79 10.38 -5.62
C ASP A 593 10.66 11.31 -4.75
N PHE A 594 10.90 10.92 -3.51
CA PHE A 594 11.71 11.69 -2.55
C PHE A 594 13.23 11.60 -2.85
N SER A 595 13.65 10.69 -3.72
CA SER A 595 15.05 10.52 -4.08
C SER A 595 15.56 11.57 -5.09
N THR A 596 14.65 12.34 -5.69
CA THR A 596 14.99 13.42 -6.61
C THR A 596 15.65 14.59 -5.90
N SER A 597 16.29 15.48 -6.64
CA SER A 597 16.96 16.66 -6.08
C SER A 597 16.04 17.63 -5.32
N VAL A 598 14.72 17.52 -5.53
CA VAL A 598 13.72 18.32 -4.84
C VAL A 598 13.23 17.68 -3.53
N GLY A 599 13.71 16.47 -3.21
CA GLY A 599 13.41 15.77 -1.97
C GLY A 599 11.90 15.59 -1.77
N ILE A 600 11.44 15.95 -0.55
CA ILE A 600 10.05 15.76 -0.14
C ILE A 600 9.03 16.49 -1.04
N PHE A 601 9.41 17.61 -1.66
CA PHE A 601 8.55 18.35 -2.59
C PHE A 601 8.27 17.60 -3.90
N GLY A 602 9.04 16.56 -4.20
CA GLY A 602 8.76 15.60 -5.27
C GLY A 602 7.66 14.61 -4.95
N GLY A 603 7.14 14.59 -3.71
CA GLY A 603 6.03 13.75 -3.28
C GLY A 603 4.67 14.22 -3.78
N ILE A 604 3.66 13.39 -3.57
CA ILE A 604 2.24 13.67 -3.88
C ILE A 604 1.56 14.22 -2.63
N PRO A 605 1.12 15.49 -2.62
CA PRO A 605 0.33 16.03 -1.51
C PRO A 605 -1.06 15.39 -1.45
N THR A 606 -1.44 14.91 -0.26
CA THR A 606 -2.74 14.27 -0.05
C THR A 606 -3.24 14.42 1.40
N THR A 607 -4.47 13.99 1.67
CA THR A 607 -5.10 13.99 3.01
C THR A 607 -4.42 13.00 3.96
N GLY A 608 -4.46 13.24 5.26
CA GLY A 608 -3.88 12.37 6.29
C GLY A 608 -4.85 12.06 7.42
N GLY A 609 -4.49 11.17 8.33
CA GLY A 609 -5.36 10.68 9.40
C GLY A 609 -4.93 11.03 10.82
N THR A 610 -3.72 11.56 11.01
CA THR A 610 -3.17 11.85 12.35
C THR A 610 -3.56 13.22 12.94
N TRP A 611 -4.30 14.03 12.19
CA TRP A 611 -4.70 15.39 12.57
C TRP A 611 -5.69 15.45 13.74
N MET A 612 -6.39 14.37 14.05
CA MET A 612 -7.42 14.33 15.09
C MET A 612 -6.87 14.63 16.48
N ASP A 613 -7.56 15.48 17.23
CA ASP A 613 -7.15 15.89 18.59
C ASP A 613 -6.93 14.71 19.53
N THR A 614 -7.63 13.59 19.33
CA THR A 614 -7.44 12.36 20.11
C THR A 614 -6.03 11.78 20.00
N PHE A 615 -5.33 12.00 18.88
CA PHE A 615 -3.92 11.61 18.73
C PHE A 615 -3.00 12.49 19.59
N TRP A 616 -3.29 13.78 19.70
CA TRP A 616 -2.44 14.77 20.32
C TRP A 616 -2.73 14.98 21.82
N GLN A 617 -3.79 14.40 22.34
CA GLN A 617 -4.15 14.53 23.74
C GLN A 617 -3.01 14.09 24.67
N GLY A 618 -2.53 15.00 25.53
CA GLY A 618 -1.39 14.79 26.45
C GLY A 618 -0.02 14.89 25.77
N LEU A 619 0.06 15.51 24.59
CA LEU A 619 1.28 15.82 23.88
C LEU A 619 1.32 17.33 23.58
N ALA A 620 2.49 17.95 23.78
CA ALA A 620 2.71 19.33 23.35
C ALA A 620 2.73 19.40 21.81
N PHE A 621 2.26 20.52 21.27
CA PHE A 621 2.33 20.75 19.83
C PHE A 621 3.78 20.80 19.38
N PRO A 622 4.16 20.12 18.28
CA PRO A 622 5.50 20.22 17.74
C PRO A 622 5.79 21.64 17.29
N ASN A 623 7.00 22.14 17.55
CA ASN A 623 7.46 23.46 17.11
C ASN A 623 7.93 23.46 15.65
N SER A 624 8.07 22.29 15.04
CA SER A 624 8.50 22.11 13.64
C SER A 624 7.69 20.97 13.01
N ARG A 625 7.71 20.88 11.69
CA ARG A 625 7.14 19.75 10.99
C ARG A 625 7.86 18.46 11.38
N TRP A 626 7.13 17.39 11.40
CA TRP A 626 7.64 16.07 11.71
C TRP A 626 7.34 15.11 10.55
N SER A 627 8.31 14.26 10.22
CA SER A 627 8.19 13.33 9.09
C SER A 627 7.86 14.06 7.77
N ASN A 628 7.05 13.46 6.91
CA ASN A 628 6.61 13.99 5.61
C ASN A 628 5.23 14.68 5.68
N VAL A 629 4.89 15.32 6.81
CA VAL A 629 3.67 16.12 6.94
C VAL A 629 3.79 17.49 6.27
N ILE A 630 2.68 18.02 5.78
CA ILE A 630 2.59 19.37 5.21
C ILE A 630 2.26 20.39 6.31
N ASP A 631 1.35 20.02 7.20
CA ASP A 631 0.92 20.80 8.37
C ASP A 631 1.48 20.21 9.68
N PHE A 632 1.16 20.81 10.83
CA PHE A 632 1.72 20.38 12.13
C PHE A 632 1.08 19.14 12.73
N LYS A 633 -0.14 18.78 12.32
CA LYS A 633 -0.90 17.65 12.87
C LYS A 633 -0.96 16.43 11.95
N GLY A 634 -0.47 16.53 10.71
CA GLY A 634 -0.60 15.49 9.72
C GLY A 634 -2.02 15.35 9.15
N GLN A 635 -2.71 16.47 8.95
CA GLN A 635 -3.92 16.54 8.16
C GLN A 635 -3.61 16.39 6.67
N TYR A 636 -2.42 16.83 6.26
CA TYR A 636 -1.90 16.69 4.90
C TYR A 636 -0.48 16.17 4.91
N TRP A 637 -0.17 15.29 3.94
CA TRP A 637 1.12 14.61 3.83
C TRP A 637 1.66 14.67 2.41
N TRP A 638 2.99 14.68 2.27
CA TRP A 638 3.66 14.29 1.02
C TRP A 638 3.89 12.80 1.03
N MET A 639 3.52 12.14 -0.06
CA MET A 639 3.58 10.69 -0.20
C MET A 639 4.30 10.28 -1.47
N GLN A 640 4.83 9.04 -1.49
CA GLN A 640 5.35 8.42 -2.71
C GLN A 640 4.91 6.96 -2.77
N GLY A 641 4.82 6.41 -3.99
CA GLY A 641 4.43 5.03 -4.25
C GLY A 641 3.49 4.92 -5.45
N THR A 642 3.49 3.77 -6.10
CA THR A 642 2.47 3.42 -7.11
C THR A 642 1.07 3.45 -6.51
N SER A 643 0.97 3.35 -5.19
CA SER A 643 -0.25 3.55 -4.40
C SER A 643 -0.88 4.95 -4.56
N PHE A 644 -0.13 5.94 -5.04
CA PHE A 644 -0.62 7.30 -5.32
C PHE A 644 -0.81 7.56 -6.82
N SER A 645 -0.14 6.78 -7.67
CA SER A 645 -0.37 6.76 -9.12
C SER A 645 -1.71 6.11 -9.47
N SER A 646 -2.03 4.97 -8.86
CA SER A 646 -3.29 4.25 -9.08
C SER A 646 -4.53 5.11 -8.80
N PRO A 647 -4.67 5.77 -7.63
CA PRO A 647 -5.82 6.63 -7.34
C PRO A 647 -5.87 7.86 -8.25
N ALA A 648 -4.73 8.39 -8.67
CA ALA A 648 -4.70 9.48 -9.65
C ALA A 648 -5.33 9.04 -10.98
N VAL A 649 -5.02 7.83 -11.46
CA VAL A 649 -5.67 7.24 -12.66
C VAL A 649 -7.14 6.90 -12.39
N ALA A 650 -7.49 6.35 -11.22
CA ALA A 650 -8.88 6.10 -10.84
C ALA A 650 -9.72 7.39 -10.86
N GLY A 651 -9.14 8.51 -10.41
CA GLY A 651 -9.73 9.83 -10.53
C GLY A 651 -9.93 10.27 -11.99
N VAL A 652 -8.95 10.04 -12.88
CA VAL A 652 -9.10 10.32 -14.32
C VAL A 652 -10.20 9.46 -14.94
N VAL A 653 -10.26 8.17 -14.61
CA VAL A 653 -11.37 7.29 -15.02
C VAL A 653 -12.71 7.81 -14.53
N ALA A 654 -12.77 8.33 -13.29
CA ALA A 654 -13.99 8.94 -12.75
C ALA A 654 -14.39 10.22 -13.52
N LEU A 655 -13.43 11.06 -13.92
CA LEU A 655 -13.70 12.21 -14.80
C LEU A 655 -14.28 11.75 -16.15
N MET A 656 -13.70 10.72 -16.77
CA MET A 656 -14.16 10.16 -18.04
C MET A 656 -15.59 9.61 -17.92
N LYS A 657 -15.87 8.81 -16.89
CA LYS A 657 -17.21 8.22 -16.65
C LYS A 657 -18.28 9.27 -16.37
N GLY A 658 -17.93 10.36 -15.68
CA GLY A 658 -18.83 11.48 -15.45
C GLY A 658 -19.30 12.16 -16.75
N GLU A 659 -18.50 12.08 -17.82
CA GLU A 659 -18.80 12.66 -19.14
C GLU A 659 -19.34 11.63 -20.14
N ASP A 660 -18.92 10.37 -20.04
CA ASP A 660 -19.38 9.26 -20.88
C ASP A 660 -20.88 8.93 -20.69
N LYS A 661 -21.43 9.22 -19.51
CA LYS A 661 -22.84 8.93 -19.15
C LYS A 661 -23.23 7.46 -19.34
N GLY A 662 -22.27 6.56 -19.13
CA GLY A 662 -22.48 5.12 -19.16
C GLY A 662 -22.65 4.52 -20.56
N LYS A 663 -22.15 5.16 -21.61
CA LYS A 663 -22.19 4.65 -22.98
C LYS A 663 -21.11 3.60 -23.24
N LEU A 664 -19.91 3.81 -22.71
CA LEU A 664 -18.74 2.95 -22.92
C LEU A 664 -18.68 1.80 -21.93
N ASN A 665 -18.23 0.66 -22.41
CA ASN A 665 -17.82 -0.44 -21.53
C ASN A 665 -16.39 -0.23 -21.03
N ARG A 666 -15.92 -1.12 -20.13
CA ARG A 666 -14.58 -1.05 -19.53
C ARG A 666 -13.46 -1.05 -20.56
N VAL A 667 -13.55 -1.93 -21.56
CA VAL A 667 -12.48 -2.10 -22.56
C VAL A 667 -12.33 -0.83 -23.39
N GLU A 668 -13.44 -0.32 -23.93
CA GLU A 668 -13.47 0.92 -24.70
C GLU A 668 -12.93 2.11 -23.93
N LEU A 669 -13.29 2.22 -22.65
CA LEU A 669 -12.84 3.32 -21.79
C LEU A 669 -11.34 3.23 -21.49
N ILE A 670 -10.82 2.03 -21.23
CA ILE A 670 -9.39 1.79 -21.02
C ILE A 670 -8.59 2.04 -22.31
N ASP A 671 -9.11 1.65 -23.47
CA ASP A 671 -8.46 1.89 -24.76
C ASP A 671 -8.36 3.38 -25.08
N ILE A 672 -9.41 4.16 -24.80
CA ILE A 672 -9.35 5.62 -24.91
C ILE A 672 -8.30 6.19 -23.96
N LEU A 673 -8.28 5.74 -22.70
CA LEU A 673 -7.29 6.20 -21.72
C LEU A 673 -5.86 5.93 -22.20
N LYS A 674 -5.58 4.71 -22.66
CA LYS A 674 -4.27 4.30 -23.18
C LYS A 674 -3.88 5.04 -24.46
N SER A 675 -4.80 5.21 -25.41
CA SER A 675 -4.52 5.87 -26.69
C SER A 675 -4.31 7.38 -26.56
N THR A 676 -4.76 7.99 -25.47
CA THR A 676 -4.54 9.40 -25.15
C THR A 676 -3.35 9.66 -24.22
N ALA A 677 -2.71 8.60 -23.72
CA ALA A 677 -1.46 8.69 -22.98
C ALA A 677 -0.27 9.06 -23.90
N SER A 678 0.80 9.61 -23.34
CA SER A 678 1.94 10.10 -24.11
C SER A 678 3.28 9.76 -23.47
N TYR A 679 4.29 9.57 -24.32
CA TYR A 679 5.70 9.44 -23.89
C TYR A 679 6.49 10.75 -24.00
N GLU A 680 5.86 11.86 -24.40
CA GLU A 680 6.51 13.12 -24.75
C GLU A 680 7.36 13.67 -23.61
N ASP A 681 6.82 13.66 -22.41
CA ASP A 681 7.45 14.21 -21.20
C ASP A 681 8.11 13.13 -20.33
N LEU A 682 8.30 11.91 -20.86
CA LEU A 682 8.91 10.79 -20.13
C LEU A 682 10.33 10.52 -20.61
N ASN A 683 11.24 10.32 -19.65
CA ASN A 683 12.64 10.06 -19.88
C ASN A 683 13.00 8.59 -19.55
N ILE A 684 13.93 8.04 -20.32
CA ILE A 684 14.58 6.76 -20.02
C ILE A 684 16.00 7.04 -19.51
N THR A 685 16.32 6.59 -18.33
CA THR A 685 17.66 6.73 -17.76
C THR A 685 18.68 5.83 -18.47
N LYS A 686 19.99 6.12 -18.30
CA LYS A 686 21.04 5.26 -18.86
C LYS A 686 21.00 3.84 -18.29
N GLU A 687 20.71 3.72 -17.01
CA GLU A 687 20.56 2.45 -16.30
C GLU A 687 19.38 1.64 -16.85
N GLU A 688 18.25 2.29 -17.13
CA GLU A 688 17.09 1.66 -17.73
C GLU A 688 17.37 1.23 -19.18
N GLN A 689 18.05 2.05 -19.97
CA GLN A 689 18.46 1.66 -21.33
C GLN A 689 19.36 0.42 -21.31
N GLN A 690 20.32 0.35 -20.36
CA GLN A 690 21.18 -0.81 -20.22
C GLN A 690 20.38 -2.04 -19.78
N ARG A 691 19.47 -1.90 -18.81
CA ARG A 691 18.59 -2.97 -18.35
C ARG A 691 17.69 -3.50 -19.48
N TYR A 692 17.10 -2.61 -20.28
CA TYR A 692 16.33 -2.97 -21.45
C TYR A 692 17.15 -3.83 -22.43
N ARG A 693 18.35 -3.39 -22.79
CA ARG A 693 19.25 -4.13 -23.71
C ARG A 693 19.56 -5.53 -23.18
N THR A 694 19.84 -5.64 -21.89
CA THR A 694 20.10 -6.93 -21.22
C THR A 694 18.88 -7.85 -21.35
N LEU A 695 17.67 -7.39 -20.98
CA LEU A 695 16.45 -8.19 -21.04
C LEU A 695 16.10 -8.65 -22.49
N VAL A 696 16.36 -7.80 -23.48
CA VAL A 696 16.20 -8.17 -24.90
C VAL A 696 17.23 -9.21 -25.32
N SER A 697 18.52 -9.00 -24.97
CA SER A 697 19.60 -9.92 -25.34
C SER A 697 19.46 -11.31 -24.70
N GLU A 698 18.89 -11.37 -23.51
CA GLU A 698 18.60 -12.63 -22.80
C GLU A 698 17.27 -13.28 -23.26
N GLY A 699 16.54 -12.66 -24.18
CA GLY A 699 15.25 -13.15 -24.65
C GLY A 699 14.13 -13.13 -23.61
N VAL A 700 14.30 -12.36 -22.54
CA VAL A 700 13.27 -12.20 -21.49
C VAL A 700 12.10 -11.38 -22.04
N ILE A 701 12.37 -10.38 -22.85
CA ILE A 701 11.36 -9.57 -23.55
C ILE A 701 11.57 -9.61 -25.06
N PRO A 702 10.49 -9.59 -25.84
CA PRO A 702 10.58 -9.51 -27.31
C PRO A 702 11.19 -8.16 -27.76
N SER A 703 12.02 -8.20 -28.79
CA SER A 703 12.60 -6.96 -29.40
C SER A 703 11.54 -6.02 -30.01
N THR A 704 10.31 -6.49 -30.17
CA THR A 704 9.17 -5.66 -30.62
C THR A 704 8.62 -4.74 -29.54
N VAL A 705 8.93 -4.99 -28.26
CA VAL A 705 8.58 -4.11 -27.16
C VAL A 705 9.65 -3.04 -27.03
N THR A 706 9.29 -1.76 -27.09
CA THR A 706 10.24 -0.66 -26.92
C THR A 706 10.61 -0.46 -25.45
N ASP A 707 11.72 0.24 -25.19
CA ASP A 707 12.13 0.62 -23.83
C ASP A 707 11.03 1.44 -23.13
N LYS A 708 10.43 2.43 -23.81
CA LYS A 708 9.32 3.21 -23.25
C LYS A 708 8.10 2.35 -22.93
N GLN A 709 7.76 1.39 -23.76
CA GLN A 709 6.68 0.44 -23.48
C GLN A 709 7.00 -0.45 -22.25
N LEU A 710 8.24 -0.88 -22.14
CA LEU A 710 8.67 -1.70 -21.00
C LEU A 710 8.52 -0.96 -19.67
N PHE A 711 8.99 0.29 -19.60
CA PHE A 711 9.06 1.04 -18.34
C PHE A 711 7.81 1.89 -18.04
N PHE A 712 7.02 2.22 -19.05
CA PHE A 712 5.88 3.15 -18.92
C PHE A 712 4.55 2.63 -19.49
N GLY A 713 4.48 1.38 -19.93
CA GLY A 713 3.27 0.84 -20.56
C GLY A 713 2.85 1.68 -21.78
N SER A 714 1.63 2.20 -21.80
CA SER A 714 1.15 3.10 -22.86
C SER A 714 1.58 4.57 -22.66
N GLY A 715 2.29 4.90 -21.57
CA GLY A 715 2.79 6.24 -21.28
C GLY A 715 2.11 6.95 -20.12
N LEU A 716 2.42 8.24 -19.94
CA LEU A 716 1.85 9.13 -18.95
C LEU A 716 0.42 9.52 -19.35
N ILE A 717 -0.53 9.33 -18.42
CA ILE A 717 -1.94 9.66 -18.63
C ILE A 717 -2.12 11.17 -18.84
N ASN A 718 -3.00 11.52 -19.79
CA ASN A 718 -3.45 12.87 -20.07
C ASN A 718 -4.96 13.01 -19.84
N ALA A 719 -5.36 13.44 -18.65
CA ALA A 719 -6.77 13.58 -18.27
C ALA A 719 -7.56 14.49 -19.22
N SER A 720 -6.95 15.59 -19.65
CA SER A 720 -7.61 16.54 -20.56
C SER A 720 -7.90 15.90 -21.93
N ALA A 721 -6.97 15.13 -22.49
CA ALA A 721 -7.18 14.42 -23.74
C ALA A 721 -8.20 13.28 -23.59
N ALA A 722 -8.12 12.50 -22.54
CA ALA A 722 -9.03 11.39 -22.24
C ALA A 722 -10.48 11.86 -22.06
N VAL A 723 -10.70 12.93 -21.28
CA VAL A 723 -12.04 13.53 -21.07
C VAL A 723 -12.64 14.06 -22.39
N ARG A 724 -11.82 14.69 -23.23
CA ARG A 724 -12.31 15.15 -24.55
C ARG A 724 -12.65 14.00 -25.49
N ALA A 725 -11.92 12.90 -25.40
CA ALA A 725 -12.12 11.75 -26.29
C ALA A 725 -13.44 11.01 -26.00
N VAL A 726 -13.85 10.87 -24.72
CA VAL A 726 -15.12 10.21 -24.34
C VAL A 726 -16.37 11.04 -24.66
N LYS A 727 -16.21 12.34 -24.97
CA LYS A 727 -17.32 13.22 -25.38
C LYS A 727 -17.68 13.12 -26.85
N LYS A 728 -16.76 12.64 -27.67
CA LYS A 728 -16.95 12.44 -29.09
C LYS A 728 -17.77 11.20 -29.38
#